data_c0055cd43d0100d3ee33fe0e67f3547c
#
_entry.id   c0055cd43d0100d3ee33fe0e67f3547c
#
_cell.length_a   1.000
_cell.length_b   1.000
_cell.length_c   1.000
_cell.angle_alpha   90.00
_cell.angle_beta   90.00
_cell.angle_gamma   90.00
#
_symmetry.space_group_name_H-M   'P 1'
#
loop_
_entity.id
_entity.type
_entity.pdbx_description
1 polymer ?
#
loop_
_entity_poly.entity_id
_entity_poly.type
_entity_poly.pdbx_seq_one_letter_code
_entity_poly.pdbx_strand_id
1 'polypeptide(L)'
;MNPATLLADGKNTSGENSPALAPEFALFRGHVAANAPPHPALAPLLWRHEAETAWLLARGVAPGLARAAAARAAAQFCMAEWDDLPEAARALLPSWLAPMAAEVSPGPLRLAELFGLDPLAAERLHEGWGLLGTADMLMETGGDIRLARDPKTALNGYGCSHRPRPWAITFASSTASSSSERGYVAADRARLAATAALLRGVPGRKAVAACIGAARRGIAKSFGLRAGEEIVLAASGTDTELLALALTHLAGTDKPILNILIAPEETGRGVPMAARGLHFAVDTALGHDVTFEAPVEGFRPDTALANIALREASGAVRAQGEVEAQIEAVLAGALAAGKRVILHGLDLSKTGLLAPSPAFLARLRASHGDGFDIVLDACQARLSPASVRAYLGLGAIILITGSKFFTGPPFAGAALLPAQVAARLQTGRLPAGLAAYFNRAEFPANAPAASVLPQGGNYGLALRWHAALAEIRALLRVAPARRAAILRGFAAAVGQGIAATPGLTLLPAPAIFRTEADEAWERLPSIFTFSLRAPHAPTRCLTPAEARQVYVWLNTDLSPWLPAQPALAARICHIGQPVPLAQPHGEGQMGALRVSAGARLISGEPSHRALAPRARLAREFADIGVVFAKTGLILANWALLAQANPSPAYRPRQALLPV
;
A
#
# COMPACT_ATOMS: atom_id res chain seq x y z
N MET A 1 -16.07 -16.91 3.57
CA MET A 1 -17.16 -17.66 2.95
C MET A 1 -16.65 -19.02 2.55
N ASN A 2 -17.27 -20.09 3.03
CA ASN A 2 -16.99 -21.43 2.53
C ASN A 2 -17.34 -21.46 1.03
N PRO A 3 -16.48 -21.97 0.13
CA PRO A 3 -16.82 -22.15 -1.28
C PRO A 3 -18.15 -22.86 -1.51
N ALA A 4 -18.52 -23.78 -0.63
CA ALA A 4 -19.82 -24.48 -0.68
C ALA A 4 -21.03 -23.54 -0.43
N THR A 5 -20.87 -22.46 0.34
CA THR A 5 -21.96 -21.50 0.62
C THR A 5 -22.19 -20.55 -0.56
N LEU A 6 -21.15 -20.28 -1.37
CA LEU A 6 -21.27 -19.50 -2.60
C LEU A 6 -22.06 -20.22 -3.69
N LEU A 7 -22.19 -21.54 -3.60
CA LEU A 7 -22.85 -22.40 -4.59
C LEU A 7 -24.27 -22.85 -4.17
N ALA A 8 -24.60 -22.80 -2.87
CA ALA A 8 -25.90 -23.24 -2.36
C ALA A 8 -27.07 -22.35 -2.81
N ASP A 9 -26.82 -21.08 -3.13
CA ASP A 9 -27.83 -20.12 -3.63
C ASP A 9 -28.03 -20.17 -5.15
N GLY A 10 -27.42 -21.14 -5.84
CA GLY A 10 -27.45 -21.33 -7.30
C GLY A 10 -28.73 -21.97 -7.81
N LYS A 11 -29.92 -21.67 -7.26
CA LYS A 11 -31.20 -21.91 -7.91
C LYS A 11 -31.64 -20.64 -8.63
N ASN A 12 -31.30 -20.65 -9.91
CA ASN A 12 -32.14 -20.22 -10.97
C ASN A 12 -31.98 -18.87 -11.64
N THR A 13 -31.98 -19.04 -12.92
CA THR A 13 -32.77 -18.39 -13.97
C THR A 13 -32.35 -17.02 -14.42
N SER A 14 -32.08 -17.01 -15.70
CA SER A 14 -32.19 -15.86 -16.62
C SER A 14 -31.55 -14.55 -16.15
N GLY A 15 -30.35 -14.35 -16.56
CA GLY A 15 -29.86 -13.04 -17.08
C GLY A 15 -29.26 -12.05 -16.12
N GLU A 16 -29.57 -11.99 -14.84
CA GLU A 16 -29.14 -10.83 -14.03
C GLU A 16 -28.66 -11.11 -12.59
N ASN A 17 -28.81 -12.31 -12.06
CA ASN A 17 -28.43 -12.65 -10.69
C ASN A 17 -27.50 -13.85 -10.61
N SER A 18 -26.34 -13.81 -11.29
CA SER A 18 -25.24 -14.72 -10.91
C SER A 18 -24.79 -14.39 -9.49
N PRO A 19 -24.62 -15.40 -8.60
CA PRO A 19 -24.11 -15.16 -7.25
C PRO A 19 -22.86 -14.30 -7.34
N ALA A 20 -22.70 -13.36 -6.41
CA ALA A 20 -21.54 -12.48 -6.39
C ALA A 20 -20.28 -13.34 -6.29
N LEU A 21 -19.66 -13.63 -7.44
CA LEU A 21 -18.36 -14.30 -7.50
C LEU A 21 -17.42 -13.56 -6.57
N ALA A 22 -16.62 -14.33 -5.82
CA ALA A 22 -15.58 -13.74 -5.01
C ALA A 22 -14.79 -12.70 -5.82
N PRO A 23 -14.39 -11.57 -5.24
CA PRO A 23 -13.78 -10.44 -5.96
C PRO A 23 -12.65 -10.85 -6.89
N GLU A 24 -11.90 -11.87 -6.54
CA GLU A 24 -10.80 -12.44 -7.29
C GLU A 24 -11.22 -13.13 -8.60
N PHE A 25 -12.50 -13.42 -8.77
CA PHE A 25 -13.07 -13.95 -10.03
C PHE A 25 -13.73 -12.87 -10.89
N ALA A 26 -13.80 -11.63 -10.43
CA ALA A 26 -14.51 -10.56 -11.15
C ALA A 26 -14.01 -10.34 -12.58
N LEU A 27 -12.73 -10.63 -12.86
CA LEU A 27 -12.15 -10.56 -14.20
C LEU A 27 -12.75 -11.60 -15.15
N PHE A 28 -13.20 -12.74 -14.63
CA PHE A 28 -13.63 -13.91 -15.39
C PHE A 28 -15.16 -14.08 -15.46
N ARG A 29 -15.93 -13.10 -15.01
CA ARG A 29 -17.41 -13.19 -14.93
C ARG A 29 -18.11 -13.67 -16.21
N GLY A 30 -17.52 -13.44 -17.38
CA GLY A 30 -18.07 -13.91 -18.66
C GLY A 30 -17.59 -15.31 -19.10
N HIS A 31 -16.73 -15.95 -18.31
CA HIS A 31 -16.09 -17.23 -18.67
C HIS A 31 -16.42 -18.36 -17.69
N VAL A 32 -17.38 -18.15 -16.76
CA VAL A 32 -17.76 -19.17 -15.78
C VAL A 32 -18.41 -20.34 -16.50
N ALA A 33 -17.87 -21.53 -16.25
CA ALA A 33 -18.00 -22.76 -17.01
C ALA A 33 -19.42 -23.28 -17.21
N ALA A 34 -19.59 -23.90 -18.37
CA ALA A 34 -20.76 -24.71 -18.70
C ALA A 34 -20.83 -26.06 -17.95
N ASN A 35 -19.72 -26.50 -17.34
CA ASN A 35 -19.61 -27.83 -16.73
C ASN A 35 -19.72 -27.77 -15.21
N ALA A 36 -20.60 -28.61 -14.64
CA ALA A 36 -20.69 -28.79 -13.19
C ALA A 36 -19.37 -29.41 -12.66
N PRO A 37 -18.80 -28.90 -11.57
CA PRO A 37 -17.61 -29.48 -10.96
C PRO A 37 -17.95 -30.85 -10.36
N PRO A 38 -16.98 -31.80 -10.29
CA PRO A 38 -17.20 -33.11 -9.71
C PRO A 38 -17.54 -33.07 -8.22
N HIS A 39 -17.15 -31.98 -7.54
CA HIS A 39 -17.54 -31.68 -6.17
C HIS A 39 -17.69 -30.16 -6.01
N PRO A 40 -18.75 -29.65 -5.32
CA PRO A 40 -18.97 -28.20 -5.17
C PRO A 40 -17.80 -27.43 -4.55
N ALA A 41 -17.07 -28.02 -3.61
CA ALA A 41 -15.91 -27.39 -2.97
C ALA A 41 -14.75 -27.14 -3.97
N LEU A 42 -14.70 -27.85 -5.08
CA LEU A 42 -13.67 -27.68 -6.13
C LEU A 42 -14.07 -26.63 -7.19
N ALA A 43 -15.29 -26.14 -7.16
CA ALA A 43 -15.79 -25.21 -8.19
C ALA A 43 -14.90 -23.95 -8.33
N PRO A 44 -14.48 -23.24 -7.26
CA PRO A 44 -13.63 -22.06 -7.41
C PRO A 44 -12.29 -22.37 -8.11
N LEU A 45 -11.67 -23.50 -7.77
CA LEU A 45 -10.44 -23.97 -8.37
C LEU A 45 -10.57 -24.21 -9.87
N LEU A 46 -11.55 -25.03 -10.24
CA LEU A 46 -11.76 -25.45 -11.62
C LEU A 46 -12.21 -24.27 -12.50
N TRP A 47 -13.12 -23.46 -12.01
CA TRP A 47 -13.55 -22.25 -12.71
C TRP A 47 -12.40 -21.27 -12.95
N ARG A 48 -11.53 -21.08 -11.95
CA ARG A 48 -10.35 -20.24 -12.13
C ARG A 48 -9.45 -20.78 -13.23
N HIS A 49 -9.15 -22.09 -13.19
CA HIS A 49 -8.34 -22.75 -14.19
C HIS A 49 -8.93 -22.62 -15.61
N GLU A 50 -10.22 -22.93 -15.78
CA GLU A 50 -10.90 -22.85 -17.08
C GLU A 50 -10.96 -21.42 -17.62
N ALA A 51 -11.37 -20.48 -16.78
CA ALA A 51 -11.53 -19.09 -17.17
C ALA A 51 -10.18 -18.44 -17.56
N GLU A 52 -9.12 -18.72 -16.81
CA GLU A 52 -7.78 -18.22 -17.13
C GLU A 52 -7.22 -18.88 -18.38
N THR A 53 -7.42 -20.18 -18.56
CA THR A 53 -7.06 -20.91 -19.78
C THR A 53 -7.76 -20.30 -21.00
N ALA A 54 -9.08 -20.12 -20.96
CA ALA A 54 -9.84 -19.51 -22.06
C ALA A 54 -9.35 -18.08 -22.38
N TRP A 55 -9.05 -17.30 -21.35
CA TRP A 55 -8.53 -15.93 -21.51
C TRP A 55 -7.16 -15.91 -22.21
N LEU A 56 -6.26 -16.84 -21.89
CA LEU A 56 -4.93 -16.98 -22.50
C LEU A 56 -5.02 -17.48 -23.95
N LEU A 57 -5.87 -18.49 -24.20
CA LEU A 57 -6.14 -19.00 -25.55
C LEU A 57 -6.64 -17.90 -26.49
N ALA A 58 -7.59 -17.09 -26.03
CA ALA A 58 -8.13 -15.96 -26.80
C ALA A 58 -7.04 -14.90 -27.16
N ARG A 59 -5.84 -14.99 -26.56
CA ARG A 59 -4.68 -14.12 -26.84
C ARG A 59 -3.55 -14.82 -27.56
N GLY A 60 -3.83 -15.97 -28.15
CA GLY A 60 -2.88 -16.71 -29.00
C GLY A 60 -1.80 -17.46 -28.22
N VAL A 61 -2.04 -17.78 -26.94
CA VAL A 61 -1.15 -18.68 -26.19
C VAL A 61 -1.46 -20.13 -26.57
N ALA A 62 -0.43 -20.94 -26.77
CA ALA A 62 -0.59 -22.37 -27.11
C ALA A 62 -1.34 -23.13 -25.99
N PRO A 63 -2.21 -24.11 -26.34
CA PRO A 63 -3.12 -24.75 -25.39
C PRO A 63 -2.45 -25.38 -24.16
N GLY A 64 -1.35 -26.08 -24.33
CA GLY A 64 -0.58 -26.70 -23.25
C GLY A 64 -0.01 -25.64 -22.27
N LEU A 65 0.58 -24.58 -22.80
CA LEU A 65 1.12 -23.46 -22.00
C LEU A 65 0.02 -22.69 -21.26
N ALA A 66 -1.13 -22.47 -21.92
CA ALA A 66 -2.27 -21.79 -21.29
C ALA A 66 -2.81 -22.59 -20.10
N ARG A 67 -3.00 -23.91 -20.27
CA ARG A 67 -3.43 -24.82 -19.18
C ARG A 67 -2.42 -24.86 -18.03
N ALA A 68 -1.12 -24.94 -18.33
CA ALA A 68 -0.07 -25.01 -17.31
C ALA A 68 -0.02 -23.72 -16.44
N ALA A 69 -0.05 -22.56 -17.08
CA ALA A 69 -0.06 -21.27 -16.34
C ALA A 69 -1.35 -21.09 -15.51
N ALA A 70 -2.49 -21.44 -16.08
CA ALA A 70 -3.77 -21.39 -15.36
C ALA A 70 -3.81 -22.39 -14.20
N ALA A 71 -3.23 -23.60 -14.36
CA ALA A 71 -3.11 -24.58 -13.30
C ALA A 71 -2.24 -24.06 -12.14
N ARG A 72 -1.12 -23.41 -12.42
CA ARG A 72 -0.27 -22.75 -11.41
C ARG A 72 -1.05 -21.71 -10.62
N ALA A 73 -1.75 -20.81 -11.31
CA ALA A 73 -2.54 -19.77 -10.67
C ALA A 73 -3.71 -20.34 -9.85
N ALA A 74 -4.41 -21.35 -10.36
CA ALA A 74 -5.51 -22.00 -9.66
C ALA A 74 -5.02 -22.75 -8.40
N ALA A 75 -3.89 -23.46 -8.49
CA ALA A 75 -3.28 -24.14 -7.36
C ALA A 75 -2.92 -23.17 -6.23
N GLN A 76 -2.24 -22.08 -6.55
CA GLN A 76 -1.87 -21.06 -5.55
C GLN A 76 -3.09 -20.39 -4.92
N PHE A 77 -4.15 -20.18 -5.69
CA PHE A 77 -5.39 -19.60 -5.18
C PHE A 77 -6.03 -20.52 -4.11
N CYS A 78 -5.99 -21.84 -4.31
CA CYS A 78 -6.58 -22.82 -3.41
C CYS A 78 -5.73 -23.18 -2.20
N MET A 79 -4.42 -22.96 -2.22
CA MET A 79 -3.54 -23.35 -1.11
C MET A 79 -3.96 -22.76 0.25
N ALA A 80 -4.52 -21.57 0.28
CA ALA A 80 -5.02 -20.93 1.51
C ALA A 80 -6.29 -21.61 2.09
N GLU A 81 -6.92 -22.52 1.35
CA GLU A 81 -8.17 -23.20 1.70
C GLU A 81 -8.03 -24.72 1.69
N TRP A 82 -6.83 -25.22 1.48
CA TRP A 82 -6.54 -26.63 1.26
C TRP A 82 -6.94 -27.51 2.45
N ASP A 83 -6.65 -27.04 3.66
CA ASP A 83 -6.94 -27.79 4.88
C ASP A 83 -8.45 -27.86 5.18
N ASP A 84 -9.23 -26.96 4.60
CA ASP A 84 -10.68 -26.88 4.76
C ASP A 84 -11.45 -27.76 3.74
N LEU A 85 -10.75 -28.41 2.77
CA LEU A 85 -11.42 -29.25 1.78
C LEU A 85 -11.92 -30.55 2.40
N PRO A 86 -13.21 -30.91 2.17
CA PRO A 86 -13.75 -32.23 2.57
C PRO A 86 -12.95 -33.37 1.94
N GLU A 87 -12.85 -34.50 2.66
CA GLU A 87 -12.12 -35.68 2.19
C GLU A 87 -12.64 -36.16 0.81
N ALA A 88 -13.97 -36.17 0.62
CA ALA A 88 -14.58 -36.50 -0.67
C ALA A 88 -14.14 -35.58 -1.82
N ALA A 89 -13.88 -34.30 -1.54
CA ALA A 89 -13.33 -33.37 -2.53
C ALA A 89 -11.85 -33.63 -2.79
N ARG A 90 -11.08 -33.97 -1.75
CA ARG A 90 -9.64 -34.28 -1.90
C ARG A 90 -9.40 -35.49 -2.82
N ALA A 91 -10.27 -36.50 -2.76
CA ALA A 91 -10.21 -37.69 -3.63
C ALA A 91 -10.43 -37.36 -5.13
N LEU A 92 -11.04 -36.22 -5.42
CA LEU A 92 -11.38 -35.78 -6.78
C LEU A 92 -10.47 -34.64 -7.29
N LEU A 93 -9.35 -34.38 -6.61
CA LEU A 93 -8.40 -33.35 -7.02
C LEU A 93 -7.73 -33.70 -8.36
N PRO A 94 -7.58 -32.71 -9.27
CA PRO A 94 -6.87 -32.93 -10.53
C PRO A 94 -5.40 -33.36 -10.29
N SER A 95 -4.89 -34.25 -11.11
CA SER A 95 -3.51 -34.78 -11.01
C SER A 95 -2.42 -33.70 -11.17
N TRP A 96 -2.73 -32.61 -11.87
CA TRP A 96 -1.82 -31.47 -12.02
C TRP A 96 -1.72 -30.58 -10.77
N LEU A 97 -2.65 -30.70 -9.82
CA LEU A 97 -2.77 -29.74 -8.73
C LEU A 97 -1.59 -29.80 -7.75
N ALA A 98 -1.21 -30.98 -7.30
CA ALA A 98 -0.10 -31.15 -6.35
C ALA A 98 1.25 -30.62 -6.90
N PRO A 99 1.65 -30.94 -8.13
CA PRO A 99 2.85 -30.35 -8.74
C PRO A 99 2.79 -28.83 -8.87
N MET A 100 1.62 -28.28 -9.17
CA MET A 100 1.45 -26.83 -9.34
C MET A 100 1.38 -26.06 -8.01
N ALA A 101 0.94 -26.72 -6.95
CA ALA A 101 0.86 -26.15 -5.60
C ALA A 101 2.22 -26.16 -4.89
N ALA A 102 3.14 -27.04 -5.28
CA ALA A 102 4.47 -27.11 -4.68
C ALA A 102 5.20 -25.77 -4.81
N GLU A 103 5.91 -25.35 -3.75
CA GLU A 103 6.77 -24.15 -3.75
C GLU A 103 7.92 -24.28 -4.76
N VAL A 104 8.40 -25.50 -4.94
CA VAL A 104 9.47 -25.81 -5.90
C VAL A 104 8.87 -25.91 -7.31
N SER A 105 9.49 -25.24 -8.26
CA SER A 105 9.11 -25.32 -9.67
C SER A 105 9.23 -26.75 -10.18
N PRO A 106 8.18 -27.33 -10.80
CA PRO A 106 8.30 -28.62 -11.48
C PRO A 106 9.35 -28.52 -12.60
N GLY A 107 10.18 -29.54 -12.74
CA GLY A 107 11.17 -29.59 -13.82
C GLY A 107 10.53 -29.62 -15.22
N PRO A 108 11.29 -29.26 -16.29
CA PRO A 108 10.76 -29.20 -17.65
C PRO A 108 10.13 -30.52 -18.14
N LEU A 109 10.74 -31.66 -17.83
CA LEU A 109 10.19 -32.97 -18.19
C LEU A 109 8.81 -33.21 -17.57
N ARG A 110 8.65 -32.85 -16.29
CA ARG A 110 7.36 -33.01 -15.58
C ARG A 110 6.29 -32.09 -16.15
N LEU A 111 6.66 -30.87 -16.54
CA LEU A 111 5.75 -29.92 -17.19
C LEU A 111 5.34 -30.42 -18.58
N ALA A 112 6.29 -30.99 -19.33
CA ALA A 112 6.01 -31.59 -20.62
C ALA A 112 5.00 -32.75 -20.54
N GLU A 113 5.20 -33.68 -19.60
CA GLU A 113 4.27 -34.79 -19.35
C GLU A 113 2.86 -34.31 -18.91
N LEU A 114 2.77 -33.41 -17.96
CA LEU A 114 1.49 -32.98 -17.41
C LEU A 114 0.62 -32.21 -18.41
N PHE A 115 1.22 -31.44 -19.30
CA PHE A 115 0.50 -30.50 -20.17
C PHE A 115 0.70 -30.76 -21.69
N GLY A 116 1.41 -31.84 -22.06
CA GLY A 116 1.66 -32.16 -23.45
C GLY A 116 2.48 -31.09 -24.16
N LEU A 117 3.56 -30.61 -23.53
CA LEU A 117 4.43 -29.59 -24.10
C LEU A 117 5.61 -30.21 -24.84
N ASP A 118 6.04 -29.56 -25.92
CA ASP A 118 7.36 -29.85 -26.49
C ASP A 118 8.47 -29.42 -25.51
N PRO A 119 9.69 -29.98 -25.62
CA PRO A 119 10.77 -29.71 -24.70
C PRO A 119 11.13 -28.23 -24.58
N LEU A 120 11.14 -27.47 -25.66
CA LEU A 120 11.48 -26.05 -25.67
C LEU A 120 10.41 -25.21 -24.98
N ALA A 121 9.13 -25.53 -25.17
CA ALA A 121 8.02 -24.88 -24.47
C ALA A 121 8.05 -25.19 -22.98
N ALA A 122 8.40 -26.41 -22.58
CA ALA A 122 8.53 -26.80 -21.18
C ALA A 122 9.70 -26.08 -20.48
N GLU A 123 10.85 -25.95 -21.14
CA GLU A 123 11.99 -25.18 -20.63
C GLU A 123 11.64 -23.71 -20.44
N ARG A 124 11.02 -23.05 -21.42
CA ARG A 124 10.57 -21.64 -21.31
C ARG A 124 9.58 -21.43 -20.18
N LEU A 125 8.66 -22.37 -19.99
CA LEU A 125 7.70 -22.32 -18.89
C LEU A 125 8.41 -22.41 -17.54
N HIS A 126 9.39 -23.32 -17.42
CA HIS A 126 10.20 -23.51 -16.23
C HIS A 126 11.04 -22.26 -15.90
N GLU A 127 11.73 -21.69 -16.89
CA GLU A 127 12.50 -20.45 -16.73
C GLU A 127 11.60 -19.28 -16.28
N GLY A 128 10.37 -19.21 -16.80
CA GLY A 128 9.40 -18.19 -16.46
C GLY A 128 8.62 -18.45 -15.17
N TRP A 129 8.85 -19.57 -14.49
CA TRP A 129 7.99 -20.05 -13.39
C TRP A 129 7.76 -19.04 -12.27
N GLY A 130 8.80 -18.32 -11.85
CA GLY A 130 8.73 -17.28 -10.82
C GLY A 130 7.86 -16.06 -11.19
N LEU A 131 7.56 -15.88 -12.48
CA LEU A 131 6.69 -14.81 -12.99
C LEU A 131 5.22 -15.27 -13.17
N LEU A 132 4.97 -16.58 -12.98
CA LEU A 132 3.64 -17.17 -13.03
C LEU A 132 3.08 -17.30 -11.61
N GLY A 133 1.80 -17.10 -11.47
CA GLY A 133 1.11 -17.21 -10.19
C GLY A 133 -0.09 -16.27 -10.10
N THR A 134 -0.73 -16.24 -8.96
CA THR A 134 -1.83 -15.30 -8.71
C THR A 134 -1.31 -13.89 -8.45
N ALA A 135 -2.15 -12.88 -8.67
CA ALA A 135 -1.77 -11.48 -8.46
C ALA A 135 -1.37 -11.21 -7.00
N ASP A 136 -2.06 -11.82 -6.03
CA ASP A 136 -1.76 -11.67 -4.61
C ASP A 136 -0.38 -12.21 -4.25
N MET A 137 -0.04 -13.43 -4.73
CA MET A 137 1.28 -14.03 -4.49
C MET A 137 2.41 -13.19 -5.09
N LEU A 138 2.22 -12.73 -6.33
CA LEU A 138 3.21 -11.88 -6.99
C LEU A 138 3.33 -10.51 -6.33
N MET A 139 2.23 -9.93 -5.80
CA MET A 139 2.27 -8.68 -5.04
C MET A 139 2.94 -8.80 -3.67
N GLU A 140 3.15 -10.02 -3.15
CA GLU A 140 3.95 -10.26 -1.93
C GLU A 140 5.45 -10.15 -2.19
N THR A 141 5.91 -10.16 -3.43
CA THR A 141 7.33 -10.06 -3.80
C THR A 141 7.78 -8.60 -3.94
N GLY A 142 9.06 -8.37 -3.83
CA GLY A 142 9.66 -7.06 -4.10
C GLY A 142 9.32 -5.99 -3.04
N GLY A 143 9.38 -6.37 -1.80
CA GLY A 143 9.33 -5.54 -0.60
C GLY A 143 10.13 -6.19 0.50
N ASP A 144 10.31 -5.51 1.62
CA ASP A 144 11.01 -6.06 2.80
C ASP A 144 10.09 -6.98 3.63
N ILE A 145 10.59 -7.52 4.74
CA ILE A 145 9.90 -8.48 5.62
C ILE A 145 8.50 -8.01 6.05
N ARG A 146 8.23 -6.71 6.10
CA ARG A 146 6.91 -6.17 6.46
C ARG A 146 5.82 -6.52 5.44
N LEU A 147 6.21 -6.81 4.20
CA LEU A 147 5.30 -7.21 3.13
C LEU A 147 4.95 -8.70 3.19
N ALA A 148 5.84 -9.51 3.74
CA ALA A 148 5.68 -10.94 3.83
C ALA A 148 4.39 -11.32 4.58
N ARG A 149 3.69 -12.31 4.05
CA ARG A 149 2.48 -12.85 4.65
C ARG A 149 2.85 -13.84 5.77
N ASP A 150 2.30 -13.62 6.95
CA ASP A 150 2.34 -14.59 8.03
C ASP A 150 1.49 -15.82 7.65
N PRO A 151 2.04 -17.04 7.64
CA PRO A 151 1.32 -18.24 7.21
C PRO A 151 0.14 -18.60 8.13
N LYS A 152 0.16 -18.19 9.40
CA LYS A 152 -0.91 -18.48 10.36
C LYS A 152 -2.10 -17.54 10.22
N THR A 153 -1.83 -16.27 9.98
CA THR A 153 -2.86 -15.23 9.91
C THR A 153 -3.27 -14.90 8.47
N ALA A 154 -2.46 -15.27 7.48
CA ALA A 154 -2.55 -14.88 6.08
C ALA A 154 -2.57 -13.36 5.86
N LEU A 155 -2.01 -12.60 6.82
CA LEU A 155 -1.87 -11.15 6.80
C LEU A 155 -0.39 -10.76 6.90
N ASN A 156 -0.03 -9.60 6.36
CA ASN A 156 1.32 -9.07 6.46
C ASN A 156 1.53 -8.25 7.75
N GLY A 157 2.71 -7.70 7.95
CA GLY A 157 3.07 -6.91 9.14
C GLY A 157 2.19 -5.67 9.42
N TYR A 158 1.38 -5.26 8.44
CA TYR A 158 0.37 -4.21 8.58
C TYR A 158 -1.04 -4.73 8.87
N GLY A 159 -1.24 -6.02 9.06
CA GLY A 159 -2.56 -6.62 9.21
C GLY A 159 -3.42 -6.56 7.93
N CYS A 160 -2.76 -6.43 6.78
CA CYS A 160 -3.38 -6.37 5.45
C CYS A 160 -3.21 -7.68 4.70
N SER A 161 -4.04 -7.87 3.67
CA SER A 161 -3.88 -8.91 2.66
C SER A 161 -3.75 -8.28 1.27
N HIS A 162 -2.99 -8.91 0.38
CA HIS A 162 -2.99 -8.57 -1.03
C HIS A 162 -4.26 -9.05 -1.75
N ARG A 163 -5.02 -9.96 -1.12
CA ARG A 163 -6.39 -10.31 -1.53
C ARG A 163 -7.41 -9.33 -0.95
N PRO A 164 -8.52 -9.07 -1.66
CA PRO A 164 -9.62 -8.29 -1.11
C PRO A 164 -10.22 -8.92 0.16
N ARG A 165 -10.60 -8.08 1.11
CA ARG A 165 -11.29 -8.46 2.36
C ARG A 165 -12.62 -7.72 2.48
N PRO A 166 -13.65 -8.04 1.66
CA PRO A 166 -14.90 -7.28 1.61
C PRO A 166 -15.71 -7.31 2.91
N TRP A 167 -15.44 -8.27 3.80
CA TRP A 167 -16.02 -8.37 5.14
C TRP A 167 -15.36 -7.45 6.18
N ALA A 168 -14.22 -6.84 5.87
CA ALA A 168 -13.52 -5.98 6.81
C ALA A 168 -13.91 -4.51 6.63
N ILE A 169 -14.29 -3.88 7.73
CA ILE A 169 -14.44 -2.42 7.81
C ILE A 169 -13.04 -1.81 7.79
N THR A 170 -12.72 -1.00 6.78
CA THR A 170 -11.35 -0.51 6.58
C THR A 170 -11.28 1.00 6.53
N PHE A 171 -10.65 1.60 7.56
CA PHE A 171 -10.33 3.04 7.66
C PHE A 171 -8.84 3.23 7.98
N ALA A 172 -7.97 2.42 7.33
CA ALA A 172 -6.53 2.32 7.60
C ALA A 172 -5.65 3.10 6.62
N SER A 173 -6.22 3.99 5.81
CA SER A 173 -5.52 4.66 4.71
C SER A 173 -4.31 5.51 5.11
N SER A 174 -4.15 5.83 6.40
CA SER A 174 -2.94 6.51 6.91
C SER A 174 -1.75 5.58 7.13
N THR A 175 -1.96 4.26 7.05
CA THR A 175 -0.91 3.24 7.16
C THR A 175 -0.86 2.36 5.93
N ALA A 176 -1.79 1.43 5.80
CA ALA A 176 -1.92 0.49 4.69
C ALA A 176 -3.32 -0.15 4.71
N SER A 177 -3.80 -0.61 3.56
CA SER A 177 -5.08 -1.29 3.42
C SER A 177 -4.92 -2.58 2.66
N SER A 178 -5.79 -3.56 2.91
CA SER A 178 -5.91 -4.73 2.02
C SER A 178 -6.31 -4.27 0.62
N SER A 179 -5.90 -5.02 -0.40
CA SER A 179 -6.26 -4.72 -1.78
C SER A 179 -7.78 -4.55 -1.92
N SER A 180 -8.21 -3.57 -2.69
CA SER A 180 -9.62 -3.46 -3.08
C SER A 180 -9.95 -4.48 -4.17
N GLU A 181 -11.24 -4.78 -4.35
CA GLU A 181 -11.69 -5.61 -5.47
C GLU A 181 -11.27 -5.03 -6.83
N ARG A 182 -11.43 -3.72 -7.00
CA ARG A 182 -11.03 -2.99 -8.21
C ARG A 182 -9.53 -3.03 -8.43
N GLY A 183 -8.77 -2.81 -7.36
CA GLY A 183 -7.32 -2.86 -7.37
C GLY A 183 -6.80 -4.25 -7.72
N TYR A 184 -7.35 -5.29 -7.08
CA TYR A 184 -6.98 -6.67 -7.35
C TYR A 184 -7.23 -7.04 -8.83
N VAL A 185 -8.41 -6.73 -9.35
CA VAL A 185 -8.75 -6.98 -10.77
C VAL A 185 -7.79 -6.27 -11.73
N ALA A 186 -7.36 -5.06 -11.39
CA ALA A 186 -6.41 -4.32 -12.22
C ALA A 186 -5.00 -4.93 -12.19
N ALA A 187 -4.54 -5.37 -11.01
CA ALA A 187 -3.28 -6.10 -10.88
C ALA A 187 -3.32 -7.45 -11.62
N ASP A 188 -4.40 -8.21 -11.45
CA ASP A 188 -4.57 -9.50 -12.11
C ASP A 188 -4.64 -9.38 -13.65
N ARG A 189 -5.27 -8.31 -14.15
CA ARG A 189 -5.27 -7.99 -15.59
C ARG A 189 -3.87 -7.68 -16.11
N ALA A 190 -3.07 -6.92 -15.35
CA ALA A 190 -1.70 -6.61 -15.72
C ALA A 190 -0.82 -7.88 -15.69
N ARG A 191 -1.00 -8.72 -14.65
CA ARG A 191 -0.37 -10.04 -14.54
C ARG A 191 -0.67 -10.92 -15.77
N LEU A 192 -1.95 -11.08 -16.08
CA LEU A 192 -2.38 -11.90 -17.24
C LEU A 192 -1.79 -11.40 -18.56
N ALA A 193 -1.70 -10.09 -18.76
CA ALA A 193 -1.08 -9.53 -19.94
C ALA A 193 0.42 -9.87 -20.02
N ALA A 194 1.14 -9.80 -18.90
CA ALA A 194 2.54 -10.20 -18.82
C ALA A 194 2.71 -11.72 -19.01
N THR A 195 1.86 -12.54 -18.38
CA THR A 195 1.83 -14.00 -18.56
C THR A 195 1.62 -14.36 -20.03
N ALA A 196 0.64 -13.77 -20.71
CA ALA A 196 0.39 -14.02 -22.12
C ALA A 196 1.59 -13.63 -23.02
N ALA A 197 2.27 -12.52 -22.71
CA ALA A 197 3.47 -12.11 -23.42
C ALA A 197 4.61 -13.12 -23.22
N LEU A 198 4.86 -13.52 -21.97
CA LEU A 198 5.88 -14.51 -21.61
C LEU A 198 5.65 -15.85 -22.34
N LEU A 199 4.43 -16.38 -22.29
CA LEU A 199 4.07 -17.66 -22.90
C LEU A 199 4.11 -17.63 -24.44
N ARG A 200 4.07 -16.44 -25.04
CA ARG A 200 4.30 -16.24 -26.50
C ARG A 200 5.77 -16.00 -26.85
N GLY A 201 6.69 -16.17 -25.89
CA GLY A 201 8.14 -16.09 -26.13
C GLY A 201 8.76 -14.70 -25.88
N VAL A 202 8.04 -13.76 -25.31
CA VAL A 202 8.65 -12.50 -24.86
C VAL A 202 9.52 -12.79 -23.63
N PRO A 203 10.82 -12.42 -23.64
CA PRO A 203 11.67 -12.62 -22.46
C PRO A 203 11.08 -12.02 -21.19
N GLY A 204 11.13 -12.75 -20.05
CA GLY A 204 10.50 -12.35 -18.80
C GLY A 204 10.87 -10.93 -18.34
N ARG A 205 12.17 -10.58 -18.44
CA ARG A 205 12.65 -9.22 -18.14
C ARG A 205 11.97 -8.13 -18.99
N LYS A 206 11.65 -8.39 -20.26
CA LYS A 206 10.95 -7.44 -21.14
C LYS A 206 9.47 -7.35 -20.79
N ALA A 207 8.82 -8.47 -20.44
CA ALA A 207 7.43 -8.48 -20.01
C ALA A 207 7.26 -7.69 -18.70
N VAL A 208 8.14 -7.87 -17.72
CA VAL A 208 8.17 -7.12 -16.46
C VAL A 208 8.45 -5.63 -16.71
N ALA A 209 9.44 -5.28 -17.52
CA ALA A 209 9.77 -3.89 -17.85
C ALA A 209 8.59 -3.18 -18.55
N ALA A 210 7.86 -3.88 -19.41
CA ALA A 210 6.65 -3.34 -20.06
C ALA A 210 5.53 -3.06 -19.02
N CYS A 211 5.35 -3.95 -18.03
CA CYS A 211 4.40 -3.77 -16.92
C CYS A 211 4.77 -2.56 -16.07
N ILE A 212 6.04 -2.40 -15.68
CA ILE A 212 6.58 -1.24 -14.95
C ILE A 212 6.39 0.05 -15.75
N GLY A 213 6.74 0.04 -17.04
CA GLY A 213 6.58 1.18 -17.93
C GLY A 213 5.11 1.62 -18.05
N ALA A 214 4.16 0.66 -18.09
CA ALA A 214 2.74 0.95 -18.08
C ALA A 214 2.28 1.60 -16.76
N ALA A 215 2.81 1.15 -15.61
CA ALA A 215 2.55 1.76 -14.32
C ALA A 215 3.07 3.21 -14.27
N ARG A 216 4.33 3.47 -14.69
CA ARG A 216 4.89 4.83 -14.77
C ARG A 216 4.06 5.76 -15.65
N ARG A 217 3.68 5.33 -16.86
CA ARG A 217 2.78 6.11 -17.72
C ARG A 217 1.42 6.38 -17.08
N GLY A 218 0.90 5.39 -16.35
CA GLY A 218 -0.34 5.54 -15.59
C GLY A 218 -0.26 6.63 -14.52
N ILE A 219 0.84 6.69 -13.77
CA ILE A 219 1.10 7.73 -12.76
C ILE A 219 1.27 9.09 -13.44
N ALA A 220 2.13 9.18 -14.48
CA ALA A 220 2.35 10.43 -15.23
C ALA A 220 1.03 11.03 -15.74
N LYS A 221 0.17 10.19 -16.34
CA LYS A 221 -1.16 10.61 -16.80
C LYS A 221 -2.07 11.07 -15.67
N SER A 222 -2.05 10.37 -14.52
CA SER A 222 -2.93 10.66 -13.39
C SER A 222 -2.60 12.01 -12.73
N PHE A 223 -1.32 12.38 -12.68
CA PHE A 223 -0.84 13.62 -12.07
C PHE A 223 -0.47 14.71 -13.08
N GLY A 224 -0.67 14.47 -14.36
CA GLY A 224 -0.47 15.47 -15.41
C GLY A 224 0.99 15.90 -15.57
N LEU A 225 1.94 14.94 -15.50
CA LEU A 225 3.35 15.22 -15.71
C LEU A 225 3.61 15.73 -17.14
N ARG A 226 4.53 16.68 -17.26
CA ARG A 226 4.92 17.32 -18.52
C ARG A 226 6.18 16.68 -19.11
N ALA A 227 6.47 17.03 -20.35
CA ALA A 227 7.71 16.63 -21.00
C ALA A 227 8.93 17.06 -20.16
N GLY A 228 9.91 16.17 -20.01
CA GLY A 228 11.09 16.36 -19.17
C GLY A 228 10.91 16.00 -17.68
N GLU A 229 9.69 15.92 -17.19
CA GLU A 229 9.41 15.40 -15.84
C GLU A 229 9.36 13.87 -15.89
N GLU A 230 9.92 13.23 -14.86
CA GLU A 230 10.10 11.78 -14.85
C GLU A 230 9.57 11.13 -13.56
N ILE A 231 9.45 9.82 -13.59
CA ILE A 231 9.02 9.01 -12.45
C ILE A 231 10.04 7.88 -12.25
N VAL A 232 10.45 7.70 -10.99
CA VAL A 232 11.15 6.50 -10.55
C VAL A 232 10.24 5.74 -9.58
N LEU A 233 10.01 4.46 -9.84
CA LEU A 233 9.27 3.62 -8.91
C LEU A 233 10.19 3.13 -7.79
N ALA A 234 9.67 3.00 -6.59
CA ALA A 234 10.36 2.52 -5.41
C ALA A 234 9.46 1.59 -4.60
N ALA A 235 10.04 0.65 -3.88
CA ALA A 235 9.26 -0.30 -3.10
C ALA A 235 8.45 0.41 -2.01
N SER A 236 9.05 1.34 -1.27
CA SER A 236 8.37 2.08 -0.20
C SER A 236 8.70 3.57 -0.23
N GLY A 237 8.02 4.35 0.62
CA GLY A 237 8.37 5.76 0.85
C GLY A 237 9.78 5.94 1.44
N THR A 238 10.29 4.97 2.20
CA THR A 238 11.67 5.05 2.72
C THR A 238 12.70 4.82 1.62
N ASP A 239 12.42 3.92 0.65
CA ASP A 239 13.28 3.76 -0.53
C ASP A 239 13.30 5.04 -1.38
N THR A 240 12.20 5.80 -1.43
CA THR A 240 12.19 7.10 -2.15
C THR A 240 13.04 8.16 -1.46
N GLU A 241 13.19 8.12 -0.13
CA GLU A 241 14.11 9.01 0.59
C GLU A 241 15.58 8.71 0.25
N LEU A 242 15.96 7.43 0.23
CA LEU A 242 17.29 7.01 -0.20
C LEU A 242 17.57 7.44 -1.65
N LEU A 243 16.56 7.32 -2.53
CA LEU A 243 16.63 7.81 -3.91
C LEU A 243 16.81 9.34 -3.98
N ALA A 244 16.10 10.10 -3.15
CA ALA A 244 16.20 11.56 -3.14
C ALA A 244 17.62 12.02 -2.78
N LEU A 245 18.27 11.38 -1.80
CA LEU A 245 19.67 11.60 -1.48
C LEU A 245 20.57 11.28 -2.69
N ALA A 246 20.35 10.15 -3.37
CA ALA A 246 21.12 9.76 -4.55
C ALA A 246 20.99 10.76 -5.70
N LEU A 247 19.78 11.30 -5.93
CA LEU A 247 19.54 12.34 -6.95
C LEU A 247 20.25 13.66 -6.62
N THR A 248 20.42 13.96 -5.33
CA THR A 248 21.22 15.12 -4.89
C THR A 248 22.70 14.88 -5.12
N HIS A 249 23.22 13.67 -4.92
CA HIS A 249 24.60 13.31 -5.29
C HIS A 249 24.87 13.54 -6.78
N LEU A 250 23.90 13.26 -7.66
CA LEU A 250 24.02 13.52 -9.09
C LEU A 250 24.06 15.01 -9.47
N ALA A 251 23.81 15.93 -8.53
CA ALA A 251 23.98 17.36 -8.77
C ALA A 251 25.46 17.79 -8.98
N GLY A 252 26.40 16.85 -8.84
CA GLY A 252 27.83 17.06 -9.18
C GLY A 252 28.57 17.98 -8.24
N THR A 253 28.19 18.07 -6.96
CA THR A 253 28.88 18.88 -5.97
C THR A 253 29.63 18.00 -4.97
N ASP A 254 30.90 18.34 -4.69
CA ASP A 254 31.71 17.69 -3.62
C ASP A 254 31.39 18.25 -2.23
N LYS A 255 30.36 19.07 -2.12
CA LYS A 255 29.96 19.69 -0.85
C LYS A 255 29.37 18.66 0.12
N PRO A 256 29.66 18.77 1.44
CA PRO A 256 28.94 17.99 2.45
C PRO A 256 27.43 18.23 2.37
N ILE A 257 26.65 17.17 2.59
CA ILE A 257 25.17 17.25 2.50
C ILE A 257 24.58 17.39 3.89
N LEU A 258 23.64 18.34 4.06
CA LEU A 258 22.77 18.44 5.21
C LEU A 258 21.32 18.16 4.80
N ASN A 259 20.71 17.13 5.39
CA ASN A 259 19.27 16.92 5.30
C ASN A 259 18.58 17.65 6.46
N ILE A 260 17.61 18.52 6.17
CA ILE A 260 16.70 19.11 7.15
C ILE A 260 15.42 18.29 7.12
N LEU A 261 15.20 17.46 8.15
CA LEU A 261 14.01 16.63 8.30
C LEU A 261 12.98 17.29 9.21
N ILE A 262 11.73 17.30 8.79
CA ILE A 262 10.62 17.86 9.56
C ILE A 262 9.84 16.70 10.20
N ALA A 263 9.69 16.74 11.53
CA ALA A 263 9.00 15.75 12.35
C ALA A 263 9.30 14.28 11.93
N PRO A 264 10.56 13.84 11.95
CA PRO A 264 10.91 12.49 11.52
C PRO A 264 10.19 11.39 12.32
N GLU A 265 9.77 11.66 13.55
CA GLU A 265 8.95 10.78 14.41
C GLU A 265 7.53 10.57 13.85
N GLU A 266 7.02 11.52 13.10
CA GLU A 266 5.71 11.45 12.43
C GLU A 266 5.80 10.97 10.96
N THR A 267 6.98 10.59 10.49
CA THR A 267 7.24 10.00 9.16
C THR A 267 7.56 8.48 9.25
N GLY A 268 8.13 7.88 8.22
CA GLY A 268 8.61 6.49 8.25
C GLY A 268 9.78 6.31 9.24
N ARG A 269 9.79 5.21 10.00
CA ARG A 269 10.89 4.95 10.98
C ARG A 269 12.27 4.93 10.33
N GLY A 270 12.36 4.48 9.09
CA GLY A 270 13.62 4.39 8.35
C GLY A 270 14.05 5.69 7.67
N VAL A 271 13.21 6.74 7.67
CA VAL A 271 13.52 8.00 6.98
C VAL A 271 14.82 8.65 7.45
N PRO A 272 15.13 8.78 8.76
CA PRO A 272 16.39 9.35 9.20
C PRO A 272 17.63 8.57 8.74
N MET A 273 17.55 7.24 8.69
CA MET A 273 18.65 6.40 8.18
C MET A 273 18.79 6.54 6.66
N ALA A 274 17.71 6.43 5.92
CA ALA A 274 17.71 6.58 4.45
C ALA A 274 18.23 7.97 4.02
N ALA A 275 17.85 9.04 4.72
CA ALA A 275 18.31 10.39 4.47
C ALA A 275 19.82 10.57 4.77
N ARG A 276 20.44 9.66 5.52
CA ARG A 276 21.89 9.61 5.74
C ARG A 276 22.64 8.67 4.81
N GLY A 277 21.94 7.94 3.94
CA GLY A 277 22.54 6.91 3.10
C GLY A 277 22.87 5.64 3.87
N LEU A 278 22.10 5.29 4.91
CA LEU A 278 22.26 4.09 5.72
C LEU A 278 21.17 3.08 5.42
N HIS A 279 21.46 1.79 5.62
CA HIS A 279 20.46 0.74 5.57
C HIS A 279 19.43 0.92 6.70
N PHE A 280 18.16 0.92 6.36
CA PHE A 280 17.04 1.23 7.26
C PHE A 280 16.20 0.01 7.66
N ALA A 281 16.62 -1.17 7.25
CA ALA A 281 16.06 -2.48 7.59
C ALA A 281 17.19 -3.52 7.58
N VAL A 282 16.88 -4.77 7.93
CA VAL A 282 17.82 -5.91 7.88
C VAL A 282 17.78 -6.63 6.53
N ASP A 283 16.81 -6.28 5.69
CA ASP A 283 16.61 -6.80 4.34
C ASP A 283 16.19 -5.67 3.40
N THR A 284 16.33 -5.91 2.11
CA THR A 284 15.94 -4.94 1.07
C THR A 284 14.78 -5.45 0.23
N ALA A 285 14.18 -4.55 -0.55
CA ALA A 285 13.10 -4.89 -1.48
C ALA A 285 13.48 -5.91 -2.57
N LEU A 286 14.76 -6.10 -2.83
CA LEU A 286 15.27 -7.09 -3.78
C LEU A 286 15.75 -8.39 -3.11
N GLY A 287 15.51 -8.53 -1.80
CA GLY A 287 15.82 -9.75 -1.04
C GLY A 287 17.30 -9.90 -0.65
N HIS A 288 18.04 -8.81 -0.56
CA HIS A 288 19.40 -8.82 -0.02
C HIS A 288 19.36 -8.63 1.49
N ASP A 289 20.06 -9.49 2.22
CA ASP A 289 20.33 -9.29 3.64
C ASP A 289 21.36 -8.15 3.79
N VAL A 290 21.09 -7.22 4.69
CA VAL A 290 21.92 -6.07 4.95
C VAL A 290 22.04 -5.82 6.46
N THR A 291 23.08 -5.11 6.88
CA THR A 291 23.25 -4.73 8.28
C THR A 291 22.52 -3.42 8.54
N PHE A 292 21.59 -3.42 9.48
CA PHE A 292 20.87 -2.21 9.91
C PHE A 292 21.83 -1.10 10.33
N GLU A 293 21.57 0.13 9.89
CA GLU A 293 22.40 1.33 10.08
C GLU A 293 23.81 1.29 9.45
N ALA A 294 24.19 0.23 8.75
CA ALA A 294 25.44 0.25 7.99
C ALA A 294 25.33 1.21 6.78
N PRO A 295 26.44 1.82 6.34
CA PRO A 295 26.46 2.69 5.16
C PRO A 295 26.07 1.93 3.89
N VAL A 296 25.20 2.53 3.07
CA VAL A 296 24.92 2.06 1.72
C VAL A 296 26.07 2.50 0.81
N GLU A 297 26.65 1.57 0.08
CA GLU A 297 27.85 1.79 -0.74
C GLU A 297 27.67 2.94 -1.74
N GLY A 298 28.67 3.83 -1.78
CA GLY A 298 28.70 4.97 -2.71
C GLY A 298 28.01 6.23 -2.22
N PHE A 299 27.38 6.23 -1.05
CA PHE A 299 26.94 7.45 -0.38
C PHE A 299 28.07 8.08 0.46
N ARG A 300 27.99 9.38 0.64
CA ARG A 300 28.98 10.13 1.42
C ARG A 300 28.79 9.88 2.92
N PRO A 301 29.85 9.57 3.66
CA PRO A 301 29.77 9.32 5.10
C PRO A 301 29.53 10.59 5.94
N ASP A 302 29.79 11.78 5.38
CA ASP A 302 29.60 13.09 6.01
C ASP A 302 28.19 13.70 5.80
N THR A 303 27.23 12.89 5.36
CA THR A 303 25.82 13.30 5.25
C THR A 303 25.22 13.48 6.64
N ALA A 304 24.83 14.72 6.96
CA ALA A 304 24.32 15.10 8.27
C ALA A 304 22.79 15.29 8.28
N LEU A 305 22.19 15.26 9.48
CA LEU A 305 20.76 15.58 9.71
C LEU A 305 20.62 16.78 10.63
N ALA A 306 19.60 17.59 10.34
CA ALA A 306 19.02 18.56 11.27
C ALA A 306 17.51 18.27 11.39
N ASN A 307 17.04 17.93 12.58
CA ASN A 307 15.67 17.58 12.83
C ASN A 307 14.90 18.80 13.34
N ILE A 308 13.75 19.11 12.73
CA ILE A 308 12.86 20.20 13.12
C ILE A 308 11.57 19.56 13.68
N ALA A 309 11.33 19.72 14.98
CA ALA A 309 10.11 19.19 15.60
C ALA A 309 8.89 20.03 15.24
N LEU A 310 7.75 19.39 14.99
CA LEU A 310 6.45 20.05 14.83
C LEU A 310 5.65 20.12 16.13
N ARG A 311 6.12 19.46 17.18
CA ARG A 311 5.46 19.47 18.49
C ARG A 311 6.41 19.91 19.58
N GLU A 312 5.83 20.56 20.58
CA GLU A 312 6.46 20.80 21.86
C GLU A 312 6.63 19.48 22.65
N ALA A 313 7.43 19.50 23.69
CA ALA A 313 7.58 18.36 24.61
C ALA A 313 6.24 17.92 25.23
N SER A 314 5.28 18.83 25.38
CA SER A 314 3.91 18.56 25.83
C SER A 314 3.04 17.80 24.80
N GLY A 315 3.52 17.64 23.56
CA GLY A 315 2.74 17.11 22.45
C GLY A 315 1.89 18.15 21.69
N ALA A 316 1.82 19.39 22.17
CA ALA A 316 1.14 20.49 21.46
C ALA A 316 1.83 20.80 20.13
N VAL A 317 1.05 21.16 19.10
CA VAL A 317 1.60 21.54 17.80
C VAL A 317 2.21 22.93 17.90
N ARG A 318 3.45 23.10 17.44
CA ARG A 318 4.17 24.38 17.43
C ARG A 318 3.56 25.36 16.42
N ALA A 319 3.74 26.64 16.69
CA ALA A 319 3.31 27.68 15.75
C ALA A 319 4.08 27.57 14.42
N GLN A 320 3.37 27.65 13.30
CA GLN A 320 3.93 27.52 11.96
C GLN A 320 5.08 28.51 11.71
N GLY A 321 4.93 29.78 12.13
CA GLY A 321 5.96 30.80 11.95
C GLY A 321 7.27 30.50 12.70
N GLU A 322 7.19 29.89 13.89
CA GLU A 322 8.39 29.48 14.66
C GLU A 322 9.13 28.33 13.97
N VAL A 323 8.36 27.35 13.45
CA VAL A 323 8.93 26.22 12.71
C VAL A 323 9.61 26.73 11.43
N GLU A 324 8.95 27.61 10.67
CA GLU A 324 9.49 28.17 9.43
C GLU A 324 10.73 29.04 9.69
N ALA A 325 10.74 29.86 10.74
CA ALA A 325 11.92 30.65 11.13
C ALA A 325 13.12 29.75 11.50
N GLN A 326 12.86 28.64 12.22
CA GLN A 326 13.91 27.67 12.55
C GLN A 326 14.47 26.98 11.28
N ILE A 327 13.61 26.60 10.33
CA ILE A 327 14.02 26.02 9.06
C ILE A 327 14.91 26.99 8.28
N GLU A 328 14.50 28.26 8.18
CA GLU A 328 15.23 29.31 7.46
C GLU A 328 16.61 29.55 8.08
N ALA A 329 16.71 29.63 9.41
CA ALA A 329 17.97 29.79 10.11
C ALA A 329 18.94 28.62 9.86
N VAL A 330 18.45 27.37 9.96
CA VAL A 330 19.26 26.17 9.70
C VAL A 330 19.71 26.11 8.24
N LEU A 331 18.82 26.39 7.30
CA LEU A 331 19.14 26.41 5.87
C LEU A 331 20.19 27.46 5.54
N ALA A 332 19.98 28.71 5.99
CA ALA A 332 20.91 29.82 5.74
C ALA A 332 22.30 29.54 6.34
N GLY A 333 22.35 29.07 7.57
CA GLY A 333 23.60 28.70 8.23
C GLY A 333 24.35 27.58 7.49
N ALA A 334 23.64 26.57 7.00
CA ALA A 334 24.26 25.47 6.25
C ALA A 334 24.80 25.94 4.87
N LEU A 335 24.05 26.78 4.17
CA LEU A 335 24.49 27.35 2.88
C LEU A 335 25.72 28.26 3.07
N ALA A 336 25.71 29.08 4.12
CA ALA A 336 26.89 29.92 4.48
C ALA A 336 28.11 29.09 4.83
N ALA A 337 27.93 27.92 5.44
CA ALA A 337 28.98 26.94 5.71
C ALA A 337 29.39 26.10 4.46
N GLY A 338 28.94 26.46 3.29
CA GLY A 338 29.28 25.80 2.03
C GLY A 338 28.66 24.41 1.81
N LYS A 339 27.64 24.02 2.58
CA LYS A 339 26.98 22.72 2.44
C LYS A 339 25.97 22.71 1.31
N ARG A 340 25.69 21.54 0.73
CA ARG A 340 24.50 21.27 -0.06
C ARG A 340 23.38 20.88 0.90
N VAL A 341 22.22 21.48 0.74
CA VAL A 341 21.08 21.21 1.64
C VAL A 341 19.97 20.47 0.89
N ILE A 342 19.35 19.50 1.57
CA ILE A 342 18.09 18.89 1.18
C ILE A 342 17.06 19.27 2.24
N LEU A 343 16.06 20.04 1.87
CA LEU A 343 14.93 20.39 2.74
C LEU A 343 13.77 19.43 2.48
N HIS A 344 13.47 18.59 3.46
CA HIS A 344 12.34 17.67 3.40
C HIS A 344 11.08 18.35 3.95
N GLY A 345 10.23 18.86 3.05
CA GLY A 345 8.89 19.29 3.39
C GLY A 345 7.97 18.08 3.62
N LEU A 346 7.00 18.25 4.48
CA LEU A 346 6.04 17.19 4.85
C LEU A 346 4.64 17.59 4.41
N ASP A 347 4.08 16.88 3.41
CA ASP A 347 2.68 17.02 3.03
C ASP A 347 1.85 15.92 3.69
N LEU A 348 1.33 16.24 4.83
CA LEU A 348 0.64 15.44 5.83
C LEU A 348 1.50 14.32 6.46
N SER A 349 1.82 14.57 7.71
CA SER A 349 2.41 13.58 8.62
C SER A 349 1.46 12.39 8.88
N LYS A 350 1.91 11.43 9.66
CA LYS A 350 1.04 10.36 10.17
C LYS A 350 -0.19 10.87 10.93
N THR A 351 -0.11 12.03 11.55
CA THR A 351 -1.22 12.66 12.30
C THR A 351 -1.94 13.77 11.52
N GLY A 352 -1.51 14.05 10.29
CA GLY A 352 -2.16 15.02 9.41
C GLY A 352 -1.57 16.44 9.45
N LEU A 353 -0.32 16.62 9.94
CA LEU A 353 0.37 17.90 9.95
C LEU A 353 1.05 18.18 8.60
N LEU A 354 1.06 19.44 8.20
CA LEU A 354 1.74 19.96 7.00
C LEU A 354 2.79 20.99 7.44
N ALA A 355 4.02 20.85 6.98
CA ALA A 355 5.10 21.82 7.21
C ALA A 355 6.28 21.61 6.24
N PRO A 356 6.96 22.68 5.81
CA PRO A 356 6.52 24.05 5.94
C PRO A 356 5.40 24.37 4.94
N SER A 357 4.86 25.58 5.00
CA SER A 357 3.84 26.01 4.03
C SER A 357 4.43 26.09 2.61
N PRO A 358 3.62 25.82 1.57
CA PRO A 358 4.06 26.01 0.19
C PRO A 358 4.51 27.44 -0.14
N ALA A 359 3.87 28.45 0.47
CA ALA A 359 4.28 29.83 0.35
C ALA A 359 5.69 30.08 0.89
N PHE A 360 6.03 29.45 2.02
CA PHE A 360 7.38 29.51 2.58
C PHE A 360 8.39 28.81 1.66
N LEU A 361 8.08 27.64 1.13
CA LEU A 361 8.94 26.96 0.17
C LEU A 361 9.19 27.80 -1.09
N ALA A 362 8.16 28.47 -1.59
CA ALA A 362 8.28 29.39 -2.74
C ALA A 362 9.20 30.58 -2.41
N ARG A 363 9.07 31.18 -1.21
CA ARG A 363 9.94 32.27 -0.74
C ARG A 363 11.41 31.80 -0.63
N LEU A 364 11.65 30.64 -0.02
CA LEU A 364 13.01 30.08 0.10
C LEU A 364 13.62 29.82 -1.30
N ARG A 365 12.83 29.27 -2.24
CA ARG A 365 13.30 29.04 -3.60
C ARG A 365 13.66 30.35 -4.29
N ALA A 366 12.85 31.40 -4.12
CA ALA A 366 13.13 32.72 -4.69
C ALA A 366 14.42 33.34 -4.08
N SER A 367 14.66 33.16 -2.78
CA SER A 367 15.81 33.74 -2.07
C SER A 367 17.12 32.98 -2.30
N HIS A 368 17.08 31.66 -2.44
CA HIS A 368 18.29 30.82 -2.47
C HIS A 368 18.49 30.07 -3.79
N GLY A 369 17.57 30.20 -4.75
CA GLY A 369 17.66 29.55 -6.07
C GLY A 369 17.91 28.05 -5.98
N ASP A 370 18.85 27.53 -6.75
CA ASP A 370 19.22 26.10 -6.80
C ASP A 370 20.28 25.71 -5.75
N GLY A 371 20.54 26.57 -4.75
CA GLY A 371 21.48 26.28 -3.66
C GLY A 371 21.10 25.06 -2.81
N PHE A 372 19.83 24.67 -2.83
CA PHE A 372 19.30 23.51 -2.09
C PHE A 372 18.28 22.74 -2.93
N ASP A 373 18.05 21.48 -2.55
CA ASP A 373 16.98 20.65 -3.12
C ASP A 373 15.77 20.65 -2.18
N ILE A 374 14.56 20.63 -2.73
CA ILE A 374 13.32 20.43 -2.01
C ILE A 374 12.88 19.00 -2.26
N VAL A 375 12.68 18.23 -1.19
CA VAL A 375 12.01 16.93 -1.20
C VAL A 375 10.70 17.09 -0.47
N LEU A 376 9.59 16.73 -1.08
CA LEU A 376 8.29 16.76 -0.44
C LEU A 376 7.88 15.33 -0.10
N ASP A 377 7.95 14.95 1.18
CA ASP A 377 7.31 13.71 1.64
C ASP A 377 5.79 13.88 1.60
N ALA A 378 5.22 13.50 0.49
CA ALA A 378 3.79 13.43 0.25
C ALA A 378 3.30 11.97 0.25
N CYS A 379 3.92 11.09 1.03
CA CYS A 379 3.58 9.67 1.07
C CYS A 379 2.17 9.39 1.58
N GLN A 380 1.53 10.32 2.30
CA GLN A 380 0.09 10.23 2.59
C GLN A 380 -0.77 10.37 1.33
N ALA A 381 -0.25 10.99 0.27
CA ALA A 381 -0.82 11.11 -1.07
C ALA A 381 -2.23 11.71 -1.12
N ARG A 382 -2.52 12.69 -0.23
CA ARG A 382 -3.80 13.41 -0.15
C ARG A 382 -3.77 14.69 -0.97
N LEU A 383 -3.26 14.58 -2.19
CA LEU A 383 -3.00 15.65 -3.14
C LEU A 383 -3.82 15.48 -4.40
N SER A 384 -4.33 16.60 -4.92
CA SER A 384 -4.85 16.66 -6.29
C SER A 384 -3.71 16.72 -7.31
N PRO A 385 -3.99 16.44 -8.60
CA PRO A 385 -3.03 16.71 -9.66
C PRO A 385 -2.59 18.17 -9.73
N ALA A 386 -3.45 19.13 -9.37
CA ALA A 386 -3.12 20.55 -9.33
C ALA A 386 -2.06 20.86 -8.27
N SER A 387 -2.20 20.34 -7.05
CA SER A 387 -1.20 20.49 -6.00
C SER A 387 0.13 19.84 -6.37
N VAL A 388 0.10 18.64 -6.95
CA VAL A 388 1.33 17.99 -7.47
C VAL A 388 2.01 18.89 -8.50
N ARG A 389 1.26 19.48 -9.42
CA ARG A 389 1.80 20.42 -10.43
C ARG A 389 2.44 21.65 -9.79
N ALA A 390 1.81 22.21 -8.74
CA ALA A 390 2.35 23.36 -8.03
C ALA A 390 3.71 23.05 -7.39
N TYR A 391 3.84 21.91 -6.69
CA TYR A 391 5.10 21.49 -6.08
C TYR A 391 6.19 21.15 -7.11
N LEU A 392 5.85 20.47 -8.21
CA LEU A 392 6.82 20.24 -9.31
C LEU A 392 7.29 21.57 -9.92
N GLY A 393 6.40 22.58 -9.99
CA GLY A 393 6.74 23.94 -10.43
C GLY A 393 7.74 24.67 -9.52
N LEU A 394 7.76 24.33 -8.21
CA LEU A 394 8.77 24.81 -7.27
C LEU A 394 10.12 24.05 -7.37
N GLY A 395 10.21 23.08 -8.25
CA GLY A 395 11.40 22.24 -8.39
C GLY A 395 11.50 21.14 -7.30
N ALA A 396 10.41 20.81 -6.65
CA ALA A 396 10.41 19.79 -5.61
C ALA A 396 10.38 18.37 -6.18
N ILE A 397 11.19 17.47 -5.62
CA ILE A 397 11.06 16.02 -5.76
C ILE A 397 9.89 15.61 -4.88
N ILE A 398 8.85 14.99 -5.45
CA ILE A 398 7.66 14.61 -4.68
C ILE A 398 7.69 13.11 -4.45
N LEU A 399 7.70 12.70 -3.18
CA LEU A 399 7.63 11.30 -2.78
C LEU A 399 6.16 10.94 -2.51
N ILE A 400 5.64 9.97 -3.26
CA ILE A 400 4.25 9.51 -3.12
C ILE A 400 4.16 8.02 -2.89
N THR A 401 3.02 7.57 -2.34
CA THR A 401 2.69 6.15 -2.29
C THR A 401 1.29 5.88 -2.83
N GLY A 402 1.12 4.76 -3.53
CA GLY A 402 -0.19 4.25 -3.92
C GLY A 402 -0.94 3.54 -2.78
N SER A 403 -0.27 3.25 -1.69
CA SER A 403 -0.73 2.34 -0.62
C SER A 403 -1.51 3.01 0.52
N LYS A 404 -1.44 4.33 0.66
CA LYS A 404 -2.11 5.05 1.76
C LYS A 404 -3.46 5.59 1.30
N PHE A 405 -3.58 6.89 1.02
CA PHE A 405 -4.87 7.49 0.63
C PHE A 405 -5.52 6.79 -0.56
N PHE A 406 -4.75 6.42 -1.56
CA PHE A 406 -5.27 5.71 -2.73
C PHE A 406 -5.68 4.27 -2.45
N THR A 407 -5.47 3.75 -1.24
CA THR A 407 -5.93 2.42 -0.81
C THR A 407 -5.50 1.25 -1.70
N GLY A 408 -4.37 1.40 -2.39
CA GLY A 408 -3.65 0.29 -3.02
C GLY A 408 -2.96 -0.61 -1.99
N PRO A 409 -2.43 -1.76 -2.42
CA PRO A 409 -1.63 -2.63 -1.54
C PRO A 409 -0.40 -1.90 -0.99
N PRO A 410 0.12 -2.28 0.18
CA PRO A 410 1.34 -1.70 0.74
C PRO A 410 2.55 -1.89 -0.19
N PHE A 411 3.59 -1.08 -0.02
CA PHE A 411 4.80 -1.11 -0.84
C PHE A 411 4.58 -0.71 -2.32
N ALA A 412 3.99 0.45 -2.53
CA ALA A 412 3.84 1.09 -3.85
C ALA A 412 4.32 2.54 -3.76
N GLY A 413 5.62 2.76 -3.71
CA GLY A 413 6.28 4.06 -3.68
C GLY A 413 6.65 4.57 -5.07
N ALA A 414 6.76 5.89 -5.22
CA ALA A 414 7.33 6.55 -6.39
C ALA A 414 7.85 7.94 -6.05
N ALA A 415 8.90 8.36 -6.75
CA ALA A 415 9.35 9.74 -6.79
C ALA A 415 8.95 10.40 -8.10
N LEU A 416 8.27 11.55 -8.03
CA LEU A 416 7.98 12.41 -9.17
C LEU A 416 9.07 13.47 -9.25
N LEU A 417 9.76 13.54 -10.38
CA LEU A 417 10.94 14.36 -10.57
C LEU A 417 10.62 15.58 -11.45
N PRO A 418 10.87 16.80 -10.98
CA PRO A 418 10.82 17.97 -11.85
C PRO A 418 11.92 17.88 -12.92
N ALA A 419 11.76 18.56 -14.04
CA ALA A 419 12.61 18.42 -15.22
C ALA A 419 14.11 18.63 -14.92
N GLN A 420 14.46 19.60 -14.08
CA GLN A 420 15.86 19.88 -13.71
C GLN A 420 16.50 18.77 -12.87
N VAL A 421 15.72 18.04 -12.05
CA VAL A 421 16.19 16.87 -11.30
C VAL A 421 16.26 15.65 -12.20
N ALA A 422 15.24 15.44 -13.03
CA ALA A 422 15.22 14.35 -14.01
C ALA A 422 16.43 14.43 -14.99
N ALA A 423 16.84 15.63 -15.37
CA ALA A 423 18.03 15.85 -16.20
C ALA A 423 19.32 15.32 -15.56
N ARG A 424 19.42 15.27 -14.24
CA ARG A 424 20.60 14.70 -13.52
C ARG A 424 20.78 13.20 -13.83
N LEU A 425 19.71 12.49 -14.19
CA LEU A 425 19.78 11.08 -14.59
C LEU A 425 20.48 10.85 -15.93
N GLN A 426 20.71 11.92 -16.70
CA GLN A 426 21.45 11.87 -17.98
C GLN A 426 22.95 11.91 -17.79
N THR A 427 23.44 12.30 -16.61
CA THR A 427 24.86 12.49 -16.29
C THR A 427 25.20 11.77 -14.99
N GLY A 428 26.47 11.48 -14.78
CA GLY A 428 26.95 10.85 -13.54
C GLY A 428 26.58 9.36 -13.41
N ARG A 429 26.71 8.84 -12.21
CA ARG A 429 26.39 7.46 -11.83
C ARG A 429 25.71 7.46 -10.47
N LEU A 430 24.67 6.67 -10.31
CA LEU A 430 24.03 6.43 -9.00
C LEU A 430 25.02 5.69 -8.07
N PRO A 431 24.88 5.87 -6.74
CA PRO A 431 25.61 5.08 -5.75
C PRO A 431 25.44 3.57 -6.00
N ALA A 432 26.53 2.80 -5.95
CA ALA A 432 26.53 1.38 -6.30
C ALA A 432 25.62 0.55 -5.37
N GLY A 433 25.55 0.90 -4.08
CA GLY A 433 24.70 0.20 -3.11
C GLY A 433 23.19 0.31 -3.38
N LEU A 434 22.75 1.23 -4.26
CA LEU A 434 21.36 1.25 -4.71
C LEU A 434 20.96 -0.02 -5.50
N ALA A 435 21.92 -0.80 -6.00
CA ALA A 435 21.68 -2.09 -6.63
C ALA A 435 20.98 -3.11 -5.70
N ALA A 436 21.05 -2.92 -4.38
CA ALA A 436 20.31 -3.72 -3.41
C ALA A 436 18.84 -3.32 -3.29
N TYR A 437 18.43 -2.16 -3.76
CA TYR A 437 17.09 -1.57 -3.59
C TYR A 437 16.32 -1.43 -4.90
N PHE A 438 17.01 -1.23 -6.02
CA PHE A 438 16.41 -0.88 -7.30
C PHE A 438 16.97 -1.73 -8.45
N ASN A 439 16.11 -1.99 -9.42
CA ASN A 439 16.52 -2.48 -10.73
C ASN A 439 16.42 -1.37 -11.78
N ARG A 440 17.01 -1.62 -12.94
CA ARG A 440 17.03 -0.68 -14.07
C ARG A 440 15.64 -0.28 -14.56
N ALA A 441 14.66 -1.19 -14.57
CA ALA A 441 13.34 -0.92 -15.12
C ALA A 441 12.50 0.05 -14.28
N GLU A 442 12.80 0.26 -12.99
CA GLU A 442 12.12 1.25 -12.15
C GLU A 442 12.43 2.68 -12.57
N PHE A 443 13.57 2.90 -13.24
CA PHE A 443 14.01 4.19 -13.77
C PHE A 443 13.48 4.46 -15.19
N PRO A 444 13.52 5.73 -15.67
CA PRO A 444 13.28 6.04 -17.07
C PRO A 444 14.18 5.22 -18.00
N ALA A 445 13.66 4.84 -19.17
CA ALA A 445 14.43 4.02 -20.11
C ALA A 445 15.75 4.68 -20.52
N ASN A 446 15.73 5.99 -20.71
CA ASN A 446 16.90 6.81 -21.02
C ASN A 446 17.45 7.48 -19.74
N ALA A 447 18.06 6.70 -18.84
CA ALA A 447 18.69 7.18 -17.62
C ALA A 447 20.08 6.55 -17.45
N PRO A 448 21.13 7.05 -18.14
CA PRO A 448 22.49 6.49 -18.07
C PRO A 448 23.02 6.36 -16.64
N ALA A 449 22.67 7.29 -15.74
CA ALA A 449 23.07 7.24 -14.35
C ALA A 449 22.68 5.93 -13.64
N ALA A 450 21.57 5.29 -14.06
CA ALA A 450 21.09 4.03 -13.52
C ALA A 450 21.74 2.78 -14.15
N SER A 451 22.80 2.93 -14.96
CA SER A 451 23.52 1.81 -15.60
C SER A 451 24.20 0.85 -14.60
N VAL A 452 24.45 1.32 -13.38
CA VAL A 452 25.00 0.52 -12.26
C VAL A 452 24.01 -0.49 -11.68
N LEU A 453 22.70 -0.32 -11.94
CA LEU A 453 21.65 -1.13 -11.37
C LEU A 453 21.47 -2.45 -12.12
N PRO A 454 21.04 -3.53 -11.44
CA PRO A 454 20.77 -4.82 -12.06
C PRO A 454 19.76 -4.70 -13.21
N GLN A 455 19.98 -5.50 -14.26
CA GLN A 455 19.03 -5.65 -15.35
C GLN A 455 17.82 -6.44 -14.84
N GLY A 456 16.65 -5.83 -14.85
CA GLY A 456 15.44 -6.46 -14.34
C GLY A 456 14.40 -5.43 -13.94
N GLY A 457 13.46 -5.88 -13.16
CA GLY A 457 12.41 -5.02 -12.62
C GLY A 457 11.63 -5.70 -11.50
N ASN A 458 11.15 -4.91 -10.54
CA ASN A 458 10.34 -5.34 -9.43
C ASN A 458 8.89 -5.56 -9.90
N TYR A 459 8.57 -6.83 -10.23
CA TYR A 459 7.27 -7.19 -10.79
C TYR A 459 6.13 -6.99 -9.78
N GLY A 460 6.35 -7.38 -8.52
CA GLY A 460 5.36 -7.18 -7.45
C GLY A 460 5.03 -5.70 -7.26
N LEU A 461 6.03 -4.83 -7.27
CA LEU A 461 5.84 -3.37 -7.23
C LEU A 461 4.98 -2.86 -8.39
N ALA A 462 5.24 -3.35 -9.62
CA ALA A 462 4.44 -2.96 -10.78
C ALA A 462 2.96 -3.34 -10.59
N LEU A 463 2.68 -4.56 -10.12
CA LEU A 463 1.31 -5.03 -9.89
C LEU A 463 0.61 -4.22 -8.78
N ARG A 464 1.32 -3.88 -7.69
CA ARG A 464 0.80 -3.03 -6.62
C ARG A 464 0.46 -1.62 -7.14
N TRP A 465 1.28 -1.07 -8.04
CA TRP A 465 0.96 0.20 -8.70
C TRP A 465 -0.22 0.09 -9.66
N HIS A 466 -0.40 -1.01 -10.40
CA HIS A 466 -1.58 -1.23 -11.22
C HIS A 466 -2.86 -1.25 -10.38
N ALA A 467 -2.81 -1.87 -9.20
CA ALA A 467 -3.90 -1.85 -8.23
C ALA A 467 -4.20 -0.43 -7.74
N ALA A 468 -3.18 0.31 -7.30
CA ALA A 468 -3.33 1.69 -6.83
C ALA A 468 -3.85 2.63 -7.93
N LEU A 469 -3.37 2.49 -9.16
CA LEU A 469 -3.83 3.28 -10.31
C LEU A 469 -5.31 3.07 -10.65
N ALA A 470 -5.87 1.90 -10.36
CA ALA A 470 -7.30 1.67 -10.51
C ALA A 470 -8.11 2.50 -9.52
N GLU A 471 -7.65 2.63 -8.30
CA GLU A 471 -8.25 3.49 -7.26
C GLU A 471 -8.06 4.98 -7.56
N ILE A 472 -6.85 5.40 -7.97
CA ILE A 472 -6.58 6.78 -8.39
C ILE A 472 -7.55 7.19 -9.50
N ARG A 473 -7.68 6.38 -10.55
CA ARG A 473 -8.61 6.65 -11.66
C ARG A 473 -10.07 6.69 -11.23
N ALA A 474 -10.46 5.86 -10.26
CA ALA A 474 -11.81 5.88 -9.71
C ALA A 474 -12.07 7.16 -8.91
N LEU A 475 -11.12 7.57 -8.06
CA LEU A 475 -11.17 8.82 -7.31
C LEU A 475 -11.27 10.04 -8.22
N LEU A 476 -10.41 10.13 -9.24
CA LEU A 476 -10.37 11.27 -10.16
C LEU A 476 -11.65 11.46 -10.98
N ARG A 477 -12.48 10.42 -11.11
CA ARG A 477 -13.82 10.53 -11.72
C ARG A 477 -14.89 11.12 -10.81
N VAL A 478 -14.64 11.22 -9.50
CA VAL A 478 -15.58 11.85 -8.56
C VAL A 478 -15.31 13.35 -8.54
N ALA A 479 -16.35 14.15 -8.74
CA ALA A 479 -16.22 15.60 -8.77
C ALA A 479 -15.65 16.14 -7.44
N PRO A 480 -14.78 17.17 -7.43
CA PRO A 480 -14.13 17.72 -6.24
C PRO A 480 -15.11 18.12 -5.13
N ALA A 481 -16.22 18.76 -5.50
CA ALA A 481 -17.28 19.14 -4.54
C ALA A 481 -17.88 17.91 -3.83
N ARG A 482 -18.06 16.80 -4.55
CA ARG A 482 -18.56 15.55 -3.96
C ARG A 482 -17.52 14.89 -3.06
N ARG A 483 -16.23 14.92 -3.43
CA ARG A 483 -15.13 14.46 -2.57
C ARG A 483 -15.17 15.23 -1.23
N ALA A 484 -15.28 16.57 -1.30
CA ALA A 484 -15.37 17.42 -0.12
C ALA A 484 -16.62 17.12 0.73
N ALA A 485 -17.78 16.90 0.12
CA ALA A 485 -19.01 16.55 0.85
C ALA A 485 -18.87 15.21 1.59
N ILE A 486 -18.26 14.19 0.96
CA ILE A 486 -18.03 12.87 1.58
C ILE A 486 -17.06 13.00 2.75
N LEU A 487 -15.96 13.76 2.61
CA LEU A 487 -14.99 13.97 3.70
C LEU A 487 -15.59 14.74 4.87
N ARG A 488 -16.47 15.72 4.64
CA ARG A 488 -17.21 16.38 5.72
C ARG A 488 -18.14 15.40 6.46
N GLY A 489 -18.86 14.55 5.74
CA GLY A 489 -19.71 13.51 6.34
C GLY A 489 -18.88 12.51 7.16
N PHE A 490 -17.72 12.10 6.64
CA PHE A 490 -16.77 11.25 7.36
C PHE A 490 -16.29 11.91 8.66
N ALA A 491 -15.88 13.18 8.61
CA ALA A 491 -15.43 13.93 9.79
C ALA A 491 -16.53 14.01 10.87
N ALA A 492 -17.77 14.28 10.46
CA ALA A 492 -18.90 14.32 11.37
C ALA A 492 -19.16 12.96 12.04
N ALA A 493 -19.14 11.86 11.26
CA ALA A 493 -19.34 10.51 11.78
C ALA A 493 -18.21 10.08 12.74
N VAL A 494 -16.95 10.45 12.44
CA VAL A 494 -15.81 10.19 13.35
C VAL A 494 -15.99 10.98 14.67
N GLY A 495 -16.31 12.28 14.60
CA GLY A 495 -16.53 13.11 15.78
C GLY A 495 -17.64 12.54 16.66
N GLN A 496 -18.78 12.15 16.08
CA GLN A 496 -19.90 11.53 16.79
C GLN A 496 -19.50 10.20 17.43
N GLY A 497 -18.80 9.33 16.70
CA GLY A 497 -18.36 8.03 17.21
C GLY A 497 -17.40 8.14 18.39
N ILE A 498 -16.44 9.07 18.34
CA ILE A 498 -15.52 9.32 19.45
C ILE A 498 -16.27 9.89 20.66
N ALA A 499 -17.13 10.88 20.45
CA ALA A 499 -17.91 11.49 21.54
C ALA A 499 -18.85 10.48 22.23
N ALA A 500 -19.38 9.50 21.48
CA ALA A 500 -20.25 8.46 22.01
C ALA A 500 -19.49 7.32 22.73
N THR A 501 -18.15 7.26 22.66
CA THR A 501 -17.37 6.15 23.21
C THR A 501 -16.52 6.63 24.39
N PRO A 502 -16.86 6.25 25.65
CA PRO A 502 -16.09 6.65 26.81
C PRO A 502 -14.62 6.25 26.74
N GLY A 503 -13.75 7.12 27.21
CA GLY A 503 -12.30 6.87 27.25
C GLY A 503 -11.56 7.17 25.95
N LEU A 504 -12.23 7.64 24.90
CA LEU A 504 -11.61 8.13 23.69
C LEU A 504 -11.56 9.67 23.68
N THR A 505 -10.46 10.22 23.18
CA THR A 505 -10.30 11.69 23.02
C THR A 505 -9.71 11.98 21.65
N LEU A 506 -10.44 12.78 20.84
CA LEU A 506 -9.94 13.24 19.54
C LEU A 506 -8.80 14.25 19.76
N LEU A 507 -7.68 14.04 19.09
CA LEU A 507 -6.58 14.98 19.12
C LEU A 507 -6.81 16.11 18.11
N PRO A 508 -6.48 17.36 18.46
CA PRO A 508 -6.61 18.48 17.54
C PRO A 508 -5.77 18.29 16.28
N ALA A 509 -6.34 18.62 15.12
CA ALA A 509 -5.63 18.71 13.85
C ALA A 509 -5.70 20.18 13.39
N PRO A 510 -4.57 20.83 13.07
CA PRO A 510 -4.58 22.17 12.50
C PRO A 510 -5.20 22.19 11.11
N ALA A 511 -5.61 23.37 10.66
CA ALA A 511 -6.11 23.57 9.32
C ALA A 511 -5.01 23.29 8.27
N ILE A 512 -5.39 22.69 7.16
CA ILE A 512 -4.48 22.32 6.08
C ILE A 512 -4.58 23.40 4.98
N PHE A 513 -3.48 24.11 4.73
CA PHE A 513 -3.38 25.08 3.65
C PHE A 513 -2.18 24.73 2.77
N ARG A 514 -2.43 24.42 1.49
CA ARG A 514 -1.39 24.11 0.53
C ARG A 514 -1.07 25.29 -0.36
N THR A 515 -1.84 25.45 -1.43
CA THR A 515 -1.66 26.52 -2.44
C THR A 515 -3.03 27.04 -2.86
N GLU A 516 -3.07 28.16 -3.61
CA GLU A 516 -4.31 28.63 -4.22
C GLU A 516 -4.86 27.64 -5.27
N ALA A 517 -3.99 26.75 -5.79
CA ALA A 517 -4.36 25.73 -6.77
C ALA A 517 -4.99 24.48 -6.16
N ASP A 518 -5.00 24.33 -4.81
CA ASP A 518 -5.57 23.15 -4.17
C ASP A 518 -7.09 23.06 -4.35
N GLU A 519 -7.60 21.83 -4.40
CA GLU A 519 -9.04 21.58 -4.44
C GLU A 519 -9.62 21.65 -3.01
N ALA A 520 -10.86 22.10 -2.85
CA ALA A 520 -11.51 22.29 -1.56
C ALA A 520 -11.47 21.04 -0.64
N TRP A 521 -11.45 19.83 -1.21
CA TRP A 521 -11.38 18.59 -0.44
C TRP A 521 -10.00 18.37 0.20
N GLU A 522 -8.93 18.94 -0.34
CA GLU A 522 -7.57 18.82 0.16
C GLU A 522 -7.33 19.59 1.45
N ARG A 523 -8.18 20.58 1.74
CA ARG A 523 -8.17 21.39 2.98
C ARG A 523 -8.91 20.71 4.14
N LEU A 524 -9.65 19.63 3.84
CA LEU A 524 -10.43 18.92 4.84
C LEU A 524 -9.58 17.84 5.53
N PRO A 525 -9.71 17.69 6.85
CA PRO A 525 -9.06 16.60 7.55
C PRO A 525 -9.61 15.26 7.07
N SER A 526 -8.71 14.34 6.83
CA SER A 526 -9.02 12.97 6.39
C SER A 526 -8.28 11.92 7.20
N ILE A 527 -7.46 12.36 8.17
CA ILE A 527 -6.82 11.55 9.20
C ILE A 527 -7.30 12.08 10.54
N PHE A 528 -7.90 11.22 11.34
CA PHE A 528 -8.39 11.55 12.68
C PHE A 528 -7.63 10.70 13.68
N THR A 529 -6.83 11.37 14.48
CA THR A 529 -5.98 10.76 15.51
C THR A 529 -6.67 10.88 16.85
N PHE A 530 -6.73 9.81 17.63
CA PHE A 530 -7.36 9.80 18.93
C PHE A 530 -6.56 8.99 19.94
N SER A 531 -6.59 9.43 21.19
CA SER A 531 -6.02 8.72 22.33
C SER A 531 -7.08 7.84 22.99
N LEU A 532 -6.61 6.83 23.74
CA LEU A 532 -7.44 5.91 24.51
C LEU A 532 -6.98 5.93 25.95
N ARG A 533 -7.91 6.13 26.88
CA ARG A 533 -7.66 6.01 28.32
C ARG A 533 -7.39 4.55 28.68
N ALA A 534 -6.37 4.30 29.48
CA ALA A 534 -6.03 2.94 29.88
C ALA A 534 -7.07 2.41 30.92
N PRO A 535 -7.77 1.29 30.65
CA PRO A 535 -8.78 0.78 31.59
C PRO A 535 -8.23 0.40 32.96
N HIS A 536 -6.97 -0.06 33.01
CA HIS A 536 -6.26 -0.50 34.21
C HIS A 536 -5.44 0.61 34.89
N ALA A 537 -5.37 1.81 34.27
CA ALA A 537 -4.67 2.98 34.80
C ALA A 537 -5.35 4.27 34.28
N PRO A 538 -6.52 4.66 34.83
CA PRO A 538 -7.36 5.71 34.26
C PRO A 538 -6.74 7.13 34.23
N THR A 539 -5.62 7.32 34.92
CA THR A 539 -4.88 8.60 34.95
C THR A 539 -4.02 8.83 33.72
N ARG A 540 -3.79 7.80 32.88
CA ARG A 540 -2.98 7.89 31.66
C ARG A 540 -3.71 7.35 30.42
N CYS A 541 -3.18 7.68 29.26
CA CYS A 541 -3.55 7.04 28.00
C CYS A 541 -2.78 5.69 27.82
N LEU A 542 -3.27 4.83 26.92
CA LEU A 542 -2.58 3.61 26.54
C LEU A 542 -1.19 3.94 25.99
N THR A 543 -0.19 3.16 26.38
CA THR A 543 1.16 3.20 25.79
C THR A 543 1.13 2.75 24.31
N PRO A 544 2.18 3.00 23.54
CA PRO A 544 2.26 2.53 22.15
C PRO A 544 2.07 1.00 22.01
N ALA A 545 2.57 0.20 22.96
CA ALA A 545 2.41 -1.25 22.97
C ALA A 545 0.95 -1.67 23.24
N GLU A 546 0.31 -1.04 24.24
CA GLU A 546 -1.10 -1.30 24.58
C GLU A 546 -2.03 -0.86 23.44
N ALA A 547 -1.80 0.30 22.84
CA ALA A 547 -2.56 0.74 21.67
C ALA A 547 -2.34 -0.20 20.46
N ARG A 548 -1.17 -0.81 20.33
CA ARG A 548 -0.91 -1.86 19.34
C ARG A 548 -1.77 -3.09 19.59
N GLN A 549 -2.01 -3.48 20.84
CA GLN A 549 -2.92 -4.57 21.18
C GLN A 549 -4.35 -4.24 20.71
N VAL A 550 -4.88 -3.04 21.03
CA VAL A 550 -6.20 -2.61 20.54
C VAL A 550 -6.29 -2.67 19.03
N TYR A 551 -5.26 -2.19 18.32
CA TYR A 551 -5.18 -2.25 16.87
C TYR A 551 -5.28 -3.69 16.34
N VAL A 552 -4.59 -4.64 16.96
CA VAL A 552 -4.62 -6.07 16.60
C VAL A 552 -6.02 -6.65 16.87
N TRP A 553 -6.58 -6.42 18.05
CA TRP A 553 -7.90 -6.93 18.43
C TRP A 553 -9.05 -6.35 17.64
N LEU A 554 -8.96 -5.11 17.18
CA LEU A 554 -9.93 -4.55 16.23
C LEU A 554 -9.98 -5.35 14.93
N ASN A 555 -8.82 -5.80 14.44
CA ASN A 555 -8.68 -6.59 13.21
C ASN A 555 -8.89 -8.12 13.43
N THR A 556 -9.44 -8.50 14.58
CA THR A 556 -9.65 -9.90 15.01
C THR A 556 -11.14 -10.16 15.21
N ASP A 557 -11.62 -11.38 14.87
CA ASP A 557 -12.91 -11.88 15.30
C ASP A 557 -12.81 -12.28 16.78
N LEU A 558 -13.44 -11.47 17.64
CA LEU A 558 -13.42 -11.63 19.09
C LEU A 558 -14.64 -12.39 19.63
N SER A 559 -15.55 -12.84 18.78
CA SER A 559 -16.81 -13.50 19.20
C SER A 559 -16.60 -14.72 20.10
N PRO A 560 -15.52 -15.53 19.98
CA PRO A 560 -15.29 -16.65 20.88
C PRO A 560 -14.99 -16.25 22.33
N TRP A 561 -14.46 -15.04 22.53
CA TRP A 561 -14.11 -14.54 23.87
C TRP A 561 -15.16 -13.58 24.44
N LEU A 562 -16.02 -13.02 23.60
CA LEU A 562 -17.03 -12.02 23.96
C LEU A 562 -18.45 -12.46 23.57
N PRO A 563 -18.96 -13.57 24.13
CA PRO A 563 -20.24 -14.17 23.73
C PRO A 563 -21.46 -13.31 24.10
N ALA A 564 -21.31 -12.31 24.95
CA ALA A 564 -22.40 -11.39 25.30
C ALA A 564 -22.77 -10.42 24.15
N GLN A 565 -21.82 -10.12 23.27
CA GLN A 565 -22.01 -9.23 22.11
C GLN A 565 -21.35 -9.83 20.85
N PRO A 566 -21.73 -11.05 20.44
CA PRO A 566 -21.00 -11.80 19.42
C PRO A 566 -21.01 -11.11 18.05
N ALA A 567 -22.10 -10.46 17.69
CA ALA A 567 -22.24 -9.77 16.40
C ALA A 567 -21.26 -8.57 16.27
N LEU A 568 -21.10 -7.78 17.33
CA LEU A 568 -20.13 -6.68 17.35
C LEU A 568 -18.70 -7.21 17.47
N ALA A 569 -18.48 -8.18 18.33
CA ALA A 569 -17.17 -8.80 18.57
C ALA A 569 -16.59 -9.46 17.30
N ALA A 570 -17.42 -10.07 16.46
CA ALA A 570 -17.03 -10.71 15.22
C ALA A 570 -16.62 -9.72 14.10
N ARG A 571 -17.00 -8.44 14.18
CA ARG A 571 -16.67 -7.46 13.14
C ARG A 571 -15.16 -7.26 13.03
N ILE A 572 -14.62 -7.44 11.85
CA ILE A 572 -13.22 -7.14 11.55
C ILE A 572 -13.11 -5.65 11.21
N CYS A 573 -12.37 -4.90 12.03
CA CYS A 573 -12.14 -3.48 11.86
C CYS A 573 -10.65 -3.20 11.67
N HIS A 574 -10.25 -2.70 10.52
CA HIS A 574 -8.86 -2.36 10.20
C HIS A 574 -8.70 -0.85 10.12
N ILE A 575 -7.90 -0.27 11.02
CA ILE A 575 -7.65 1.18 11.16
C ILE A 575 -6.15 1.48 11.05
N GLY A 576 -5.74 2.74 11.19
CA GLY A 576 -4.32 3.13 11.17
C GLY A 576 -3.58 2.64 12.41
N GLN A 577 -2.34 2.17 12.23
CA GLN A 577 -1.45 1.76 13.32
C GLN A 577 -1.23 2.91 14.33
N PRO A 578 -0.95 2.61 15.61
CA PRO A 578 -0.68 3.64 16.61
C PRO A 578 0.57 4.47 16.26
N VAL A 579 0.51 5.74 16.60
CA VAL A 579 1.64 6.68 16.54
C VAL A 579 2.02 7.03 17.98
N PRO A 580 3.31 6.94 18.35
CA PRO A 580 3.77 7.41 19.64
C PRO A 580 3.71 8.93 19.70
N LEU A 581 3.07 9.47 20.72
CA LEU A 581 2.98 10.89 21.03
C LEU A 581 3.22 11.08 22.53
N ALA A 582 3.53 12.32 22.97
CA ALA A 582 3.67 12.61 24.39
C ALA A 582 2.36 12.34 25.16
N GLN A 583 2.45 11.83 26.39
CA GLN A 583 1.30 11.74 27.28
C GLN A 583 0.75 13.14 27.57
N PRO A 584 -0.57 13.33 27.57
CA PRO A 584 -1.16 14.65 27.90
C PRO A 584 -0.92 15.05 29.37
N HIS A 585 -0.73 14.09 30.25
CA HIS A 585 -0.41 14.27 31.66
C HIS A 585 0.59 13.20 32.09
N GLY A 586 1.67 13.61 32.74
CA GLY A 586 2.73 12.70 33.18
C GLY A 586 3.87 12.50 32.18
N GLU A 587 4.73 11.56 32.48
CA GLU A 587 5.90 11.21 31.64
C GLU A 587 5.61 10.07 30.67
N GLY A 588 6.41 9.98 29.60
CA GLY A 588 6.39 8.90 28.64
C GLY A 588 5.51 9.15 27.41
N GLN A 589 5.25 8.09 26.66
CA GLN A 589 4.53 8.15 25.40
C GLN A 589 3.18 7.44 25.48
N MET A 590 2.16 8.03 24.84
CA MET A 590 0.91 7.35 24.51
C MET A 590 0.94 6.83 23.08
N GLY A 591 0.17 5.77 22.82
CA GLY A 591 -0.11 5.28 21.47
C GLY A 591 -1.44 5.85 20.97
N ALA A 592 -1.40 6.81 20.06
CA ALA A 592 -2.60 7.37 19.45
C ALA A 592 -3.00 6.56 18.21
N LEU A 593 -4.24 6.08 18.16
CA LEU A 593 -4.80 5.39 17.00
C LEU A 593 -5.37 6.36 15.97
N ARG A 594 -5.60 5.86 14.75
CA ARG A 594 -6.07 6.72 13.65
C ARG A 594 -7.18 6.04 12.86
N VAL A 595 -8.24 6.79 12.59
CA VAL A 595 -9.27 6.45 11.61
C VAL A 595 -9.11 7.42 10.43
N SER A 596 -9.01 6.89 9.21
CA SER A 596 -8.61 7.71 8.05
C SER A 596 -9.42 7.37 6.81
N ALA A 597 -10.01 8.41 6.19
CA ALA A 597 -10.65 8.28 4.89
C ALA A 597 -9.63 7.95 3.79
N GLY A 598 -10.00 7.11 2.85
CA GLY A 598 -9.22 6.82 1.65
C GLY A 598 -10.03 6.99 0.37
N ALA A 599 -9.38 6.84 -0.76
CA ALA A 599 -10.01 6.95 -2.09
C ALA A 599 -11.20 6.02 -2.25
N ARG A 600 -11.14 4.82 -1.66
CA ARG A 600 -12.20 3.80 -1.71
C ARG A 600 -13.50 4.28 -1.05
N LEU A 601 -13.43 4.98 0.09
CA LEU A 601 -14.61 5.60 0.70
C LEU A 601 -15.29 6.59 -0.27
N ILE A 602 -14.48 7.35 -0.99
CA ILE A 602 -14.98 8.39 -1.91
C ILE A 602 -15.55 7.76 -3.18
N SER A 603 -14.84 6.82 -3.79
CA SER A 603 -15.20 6.21 -5.07
C SER A 603 -16.14 5.01 -4.96
N GLY A 604 -16.26 4.41 -3.78
CA GLY A 604 -17.03 3.20 -3.51
C GLY A 604 -16.30 1.89 -3.86
N GLU A 605 -16.68 0.82 -3.17
CA GLU A 605 -16.21 -0.55 -3.43
C GLU A 605 -17.12 -1.19 -4.49
N PRO A 606 -16.59 -1.99 -5.44
CA PRO A 606 -17.41 -2.69 -6.44
C PRO A 606 -18.50 -3.61 -5.87
N SER A 607 -18.25 -4.29 -4.76
CA SER A 607 -19.24 -5.14 -4.06
C SER A 607 -20.47 -4.36 -3.58
N HIS A 608 -20.34 -3.05 -3.37
CA HIS A 608 -21.43 -2.19 -2.92
C HIS A 608 -22.26 -1.59 -4.06
N ARG A 609 -22.06 -2.02 -5.30
CA ARG A 609 -22.79 -1.47 -6.47
C ARG A 609 -24.30 -1.67 -6.44
N ALA A 610 -24.78 -2.69 -5.74
CA ALA A 610 -26.20 -2.92 -5.54
C ALA A 610 -26.86 -1.83 -4.68
N LEU A 611 -26.08 -1.09 -3.88
CA LEU A 611 -26.58 -0.01 -3.05
C LEU A 611 -26.65 1.30 -3.83
N ALA A 612 -27.75 2.02 -3.69
CA ALA A 612 -27.82 3.40 -4.16
C ALA A 612 -26.73 4.25 -3.49
N PRO A 613 -26.16 5.27 -4.15
CA PRO A 613 -25.00 6.02 -3.63
C PRO A 613 -25.19 6.63 -2.24
N ARG A 614 -26.42 7.04 -1.88
CA ARG A 614 -26.74 7.55 -0.53
C ARG A 614 -26.76 6.42 0.50
N ALA A 615 -27.36 5.29 0.18
CA ALA A 615 -27.42 4.12 1.06
C ALA A 615 -26.02 3.55 1.33
N ARG A 616 -25.16 3.52 0.30
CA ARG A 616 -23.75 3.14 0.45
C ARG A 616 -23.02 4.04 1.46
N LEU A 617 -23.11 5.35 1.29
CA LEU A 617 -22.44 6.29 2.20
C LEU A 617 -23.02 6.20 3.62
N ALA A 618 -24.34 6.06 3.76
CA ALA A 618 -24.96 5.89 5.08
C ALA A 618 -24.42 4.63 5.79
N ARG A 619 -24.29 3.52 5.06
CA ARG A 619 -23.66 2.30 5.59
C ARG A 619 -22.22 2.51 5.99
N GLU A 620 -21.39 3.10 5.13
CA GLU A 620 -19.98 3.33 5.42
C GLU A 620 -19.77 4.30 6.60
N PHE A 621 -20.66 5.28 6.78
CA PHE A 621 -20.64 6.15 7.96
C PHE A 621 -21.12 5.42 9.23
N ALA A 622 -22.10 4.51 9.11
CA ALA A 622 -22.49 3.65 10.23
C ALA A 622 -21.36 2.68 10.64
N ASP A 623 -20.57 2.20 9.69
CA ASP A 623 -19.40 1.35 9.94
C ASP A 623 -18.32 2.07 10.78
N ILE A 624 -18.24 3.42 10.72
CA ILE A 624 -17.38 4.20 11.62
C ILE A 624 -17.86 4.05 13.08
N GLY A 625 -19.16 4.11 13.31
CA GLY A 625 -19.77 3.85 14.63
C GLY A 625 -19.44 2.45 15.14
N VAL A 626 -19.47 1.44 14.27
CA VAL A 626 -19.06 0.05 14.60
C VAL A 626 -17.61 -0.03 15.06
N VAL A 627 -16.68 0.68 14.40
CA VAL A 627 -15.26 0.73 14.80
C VAL A 627 -15.13 1.24 16.24
N PHE A 628 -15.80 2.36 16.57
CA PHE A 628 -15.72 2.95 17.90
C PHE A 628 -16.46 2.12 18.96
N ALA A 629 -17.63 1.57 18.63
CA ALA A 629 -18.35 0.66 19.51
C ALA A 629 -17.51 -0.59 19.86
N LYS A 630 -16.86 -1.19 18.85
CA LYS A 630 -15.94 -2.31 19.09
C LYS A 630 -14.72 -1.88 19.90
N THR A 631 -14.20 -0.66 19.69
CA THR A 631 -13.10 -0.13 20.53
C THR A 631 -13.55 -0.05 21.99
N GLY A 632 -14.74 0.48 22.27
CA GLY A 632 -15.31 0.51 23.62
C GLY A 632 -15.48 -0.89 24.22
N LEU A 633 -15.97 -1.85 23.42
CA LEU A 633 -16.10 -3.25 23.85
C LEU A 633 -14.74 -3.88 24.23
N ILE A 634 -13.70 -3.60 23.45
CA ILE A 634 -12.32 -4.05 23.74
C ILE A 634 -11.81 -3.45 25.05
N LEU A 635 -11.98 -2.16 25.25
CA LEU A 635 -11.53 -1.49 26.48
C LEU A 635 -12.28 -2.03 27.72
N ALA A 636 -13.59 -2.26 27.60
CA ALA A 636 -14.40 -2.81 28.69
C ALA A 636 -14.00 -4.27 29.07
N ASN A 637 -13.43 -5.02 28.13
CA ASN A 637 -13.02 -6.42 28.33
C ASN A 637 -11.50 -6.61 28.29
N TRP A 638 -10.74 -5.56 28.63
CA TRP A 638 -9.28 -5.53 28.50
C TRP A 638 -8.58 -6.72 29.15
N ALA A 639 -8.89 -7.01 30.43
CA ALA A 639 -8.21 -8.05 31.19
C ALA A 639 -8.38 -9.45 30.55
N LEU A 640 -9.61 -9.77 30.12
CA LEU A 640 -9.93 -11.02 29.44
C LEU A 640 -9.17 -11.14 28.12
N LEU A 641 -9.17 -10.09 27.31
CA LEU A 641 -8.51 -10.10 26.00
C LEU A 641 -6.98 -10.10 26.13
N ALA A 642 -6.42 -9.43 27.14
CA ALA A 642 -4.99 -9.46 27.43
C ALA A 642 -4.51 -10.84 27.83
N GLN A 643 -5.31 -11.57 28.63
CA GLN A 643 -5.03 -12.95 28.99
C GLN A 643 -5.14 -13.91 27.79
N ALA A 644 -6.19 -13.79 26.98
CA ALA A 644 -6.44 -14.66 25.83
C ALA A 644 -5.51 -14.37 24.64
N ASN A 645 -5.05 -13.14 24.50
CA ASN A 645 -4.20 -12.62 23.41
C ASN A 645 -4.63 -13.10 21.99
N PRO A 646 -5.89 -12.86 21.57
CA PRO A 646 -6.38 -13.31 20.28
C PRO A 646 -5.64 -12.68 19.11
N SER A 647 -5.41 -13.48 18.07
CA SER A 647 -4.71 -13.05 16.83
C SER A 647 -5.69 -12.80 15.70
N PRO A 648 -5.39 -11.87 14.78
CA PRO A 648 -6.18 -11.64 13.59
C PRO A 648 -6.06 -12.82 12.61
N ALA A 649 -7.02 -12.91 11.69
CA ALA A 649 -7.00 -13.86 10.58
C ALA A 649 -7.53 -13.18 9.31
N TYR A 650 -7.19 -13.76 8.16
CA TYR A 650 -7.69 -13.28 6.87
C TYR A 650 -9.21 -13.25 6.83
N ARG A 651 -9.87 -14.32 7.29
CA ARG A 651 -11.34 -14.46 7.36
C ARG A 651 -11.82 -14.47 8.81
N PRO A 652 -13.05 -13.98 9.07
CA PRO A 652 -13.72 -14.25 10.35
C PRO A 652 -14.05 -15.73 10.46
N ARG A 653 -14.12 -16.26 11.69
CA ARG A 653 -14.44 -17.67 11.96
C ARG A 653 -15.86 -18.06 11.55
N GLN A 654 -16.81 -17.13 11.69
CA GLN A 654 -18.16 -17.28 11.14
C GLN A 654 -18.28 -16.40 9.91
N ALA A 655 -18.77 -16.97 8.81
CA ALA A 655 -19.12 -16.20 7.63
C ALA A 655 -20.26 -15.23 8.02
N LEU A 656 -19.90 -13.99 8.33
CA LEU A 656 -20.88 -12.93 8.43
C LEU A 656 -21.38 -12.70 7.00
N LEU A 657 -22.61 -13.11 6.76
CA LEU A 657 -23.33 -12.70 5.56
C LEU A 657 -23.29 -11.18 5.50
N PRO A 658 -22.97 -10.58 4.35
CA PRO A 658 -23.14 -9.14 4.18
C PRO A 658 -24.63 -8.82 4.46
N VAL A 659 -24.89 -8.03 5.49
CA VAL A 659 -26.20 -7.46 5.79
C VAL A 659 -26.55 -6.42 4.75
#